data_46521795cda746a9f76315960f18af17
#
_entry.id   46521795cda746a9f76315960f18af17
#
_cell.length_a   1.000
_cell.length_b   1.000
_cell.length_c   1.000
_cell.angle_alpha   90.00
_cell.angle_beta   90.00
_cell.angle_gamma   90.00
#
_symmetry.space_group_name_H-M   'P 1'
#
loop_
_entity.id
_entity.type
_entity.pdbx_description
1 polymer ?
#
loop_
_entity_poly.entity_id
_entity_poly.type
_entity_poly.pdbx_seq_one_letter_code
_entity_poly.pdbx_strand_id
1 'polypeptide(L)'
;MTKGETRRSVKGAAIAATLICAVAAMMIVAAQTSPAPAWKPVDGKLLTRFARDVSPARVLPDYPRPQLVRSEWLNLNGLWQYAIRPKDAGGPGALLDGDILVPFAPESSLSGVGKAVGPENRLWYRRTFRVPPAWAGKRVWLRLDAVDWDTTVLVNGKAVGTHTGGYDPFAFDITDSLGKSGDQELVVSVWDPSDAGPQPRGKQVLKPRSIWYTPTTGIWQTVWLEPLPAQSIDRLKLTPDADAGTVTIETTLRLAADGYGLRAVAFAGGRQVATAEGAASSPLRLTIPTPHLWAPGDPFLYDLKVELTRSGKPVDAVSSYFGLRKISVGRGADGVSRLLLNNKPLFQFGFLDQGFWPDGLHTPPTDEAIRFDIASTLSFGMNLARKHIKVEPDRWYYWADKLGLLVWQDMPSGGNNTPEARANFAREWQRLIDARYNHPSIVMWVPFNEGWGQPDAAGTREVADWTARYDPTRLVNNTSGWTDAGAGNVTDVHMYPGPSMPALERERAAVLGEFGGLGLPTRGHTWQEEKNWGYVSFKDTSELERAYADRIAQLRLLVARGLSAAIYTQTTDVEIETNGLMTYDREIVKIPQTTLATLHRTLYAGLPSVTPVLPASEMDGRAWRYTTTQPDDGWARPAFDDREWKTGPAPFGARE
;
A
#
# COMPACT_ATOMS: atom_id res chain seq x y z
N MET A 1 77.55 -45.77 -24.01
CA MET A 1 77.77 -47.19 -24.40
C MET A 1 76.41 -47.87 -24.29
N THR A 2 75.82 -48.06 -25.43
CA THR A 2 75.52 -49.29 -26.15
C THR A 2 74.29 -50.06 -25.64
N LYS A 3 73.25 -50.03 -26.48
CA LYS A 3 72.51 -51.14 -27.13
C LYS A 3 71.56 -51.92 -26.19
N GLY A 4 70.38 -52.31 -26.56
CA GLY A 4 69.81 -52.53 -27.87
C GLY A 4 68.37 -53.13 -27.74
N GLU A 5 67.74 -53.12 -28.83
CA GLU A 5 66.43 -53.61 -29.21
C GLU A 5 65.99 -55.01 -28.68
N THR A 6 64.70 -55.24 -28.50
CA THR A 6 64.00 -56.19 -29.43
C THR A 6 62.48 -56.15 -29.31
N ARG A 7 61.85 -56.02 -30.45
CA ARG A 7 60.41 -56.24 -30.74
C ARG A 7 60.04 -57.73 -30.53
N ARG A 8 58.81 -58.00 -30.05
CA ARG A 8 57.97 -59.09 -30.63
C ARG A 8 56.48 -58.82 -30.39
N SER A 9 55.73 -58.98 -31.44
CA SER A 9 54.31 -58.89 -31.63
C SER A 9 53.53 -59.99 -30.95
N VAL A 10 52.29 -59.64 -30.43
CA VAL A 10 51.17 -60.63 -30.49
C VAL A 10 49.94 -59.85 -30.92
N LYS A 11 49.49 -60.12 -32.15
CA LYS A 11 48.17 -59.84 -32.65
C LYS A 11 47.24 -60.97 -32.15
N GLY A 12 46.03 -60.59 -31.70
CA GLY A 12 44.92 -61.55 -31.61
C GLY A 12 44.19 -61.53 -30.27
N ALA A 13 43.39 -60.56 -29.96
CA ALA A 13 42.29 -60.62 -29.01
C ALA A 13 41.46 -59.26 -28.96
N ALA A 14 41.04 -58.79 -30.11
CA ALA A 14 40.33 -57.50 -30.18
C ALA A 14 39.10 -57.57 -31.13
N ILE A 15 38.32 -58.67 -31.13
CA ILE A 15 37.09 -58.69 -31.97
C ILE A 15 35.82 -59.17 -31.19
N ALA A 16 35.92 -59.54 -29.92
CA ALA A 16 34.75 -60.01 -29.16
C ALA A 16 34.17 -58.98 -28.17
N ALA A 17 34.83 -57.83 -27.94
CA ALA A 17 34.37 -56.82 -26.97
C ALA A 17 33.58 -55.65 -27.61
N THR A 18 33.50 -55.53 -28.93
CA THR A 18 32.94 -54.36 -29.62
C THR A 18 31.46 -54.55 -30.02
N LEU A 19 30.88 -55.75 -29.89
CA LEU A 19 29.48 -56.00 -30.22
C LEU A 19 28.52 -55.97 -29.02
N ILE A 20 28.98 -55.98 -27.79
CA ILE A 20 28.12 -55.92 -26.58
C ILE A 20 27.90 -54.49 -26.12
N CYS A 21 28.79 -53.54 -26.43
CA CYS A 21 28.59 -52.12 -26.14
C CYS A 21 27.66 -51.38 -27.12
N ALA A 22 27.41 -51.90 -28.31
CA ALA A 22 26.54 -51.29 -29.30
C ALA A 22 25.03 -51.59 -29.09
N VAL A 23 24.67 -52.62 -28.34
CA VAL A 23 23.27 -52.99 -28.04
C VAL A 23 22.81 -52.35 -26.73
N ALA A 24 23.71 -52.01 -25.82
CA ALA A 24 23.35 -51.27 -24.60
C ALA A 24 23.22 -49.73 -24.82
N ALA A 25 23.71 -49.19 -25.95
CA ALA A 25 23.57 -47.78 -26.32
C ALA A 25 22.29 -47.46 -27.11
N MET A 26 21.47 -48.45 -27.46
CA MET A 26 20.22 -48.27 -28.22
C MET A 26 18.92 -48.33 -27.40
N MET A 27 18.98 -48.42 -26.06
CA MET A 27 17.80 -48.41 -25.20
C MET A 27 17.77 -47.27 -24.18
N ILE A 28 18.60 -46.22 -24.36
CA ILE A 28 18.45 -44.94 -23.66
C ILE A 28 18.17 -43.84 -24.69
N VAL A 29 17.20 -44.10 -25.54
CA VAL A 29 16.49 -43.04 -26.29
C VAL A 29 15.07 -43.14 -25.84
N ALA A 30 14.76 -42.49 -24.76
CA ALA A 30 13.41 -41.93 -24.65
C ALA A 30 13.16 -41.29 -23.32
N ALA A 31 12.65 -40.29 -23.41
CA ALA A 31 12.07 -39.22 -22.67
C ALA A 31 13.03 -38.04 -22.59
N GLN A 32 13.39 -37.52 -23.73
CA GLN A 32 13.47 -36.06 -23.83
C GLN A 32 12.06 -35.58 -23.56
N THR A 33 11.69 -35.45 -22.29
CA THR A 33 10.69 -34.49 -21.90
C THR A 33 11.20 -33.15 -22.44
N SER A 34 10.52 -32.63 -23.46
CA SER A 34 10.74 -31.25 -23.89
C SER A 34 10.81 -30.44 -22.61
N PRO A 35 11.83 -29.61 -22.38
CA PRO A 35 11.84 -28.74 -21.21
C PRO A 35 10.50 -28.01 -21.26
N ALA A 36 9.77 -28.01 -20.14
CA ALA A 36 8.56 -27.23 -20.00
C ALA A 36 8.88 -25.82 -20.53
N PRO A 37 8.02 -25.21 -21.35
CA PRO A 37 8.31 -23.91 -21.92
C PRO A 37 8.74 -22.99 -20.79
N ALA A 38 9.91 -22.35 -20.93
CA ALA A 38 10.42 -21.42 -19.92
C ALA A 38 9.34 -20.37 -19.66
N TRP A 39 9.04 -20.08 -18.40
CA TRP A 39 8.09 -19.03 -18.03
C TRP A 39 8.42 -17.73 -18.77
N LYS A 40 7.39 -17.04 -19.22
CA LYS A 40 7.48 -15.69 -19.77
C LYS A 40 6.22 -14.89 -19.41
N PRO A 41 6.30 -13.54 -19.33
CA PRO A 41 5.12 -12.69 -19.26
C PRO A 41 4.17 -12.97 -20.43
N VAL A 42 2.88 -12.68 -20.25
CA VAL A 42 1.89 -12.77 -21.35
C VAL A 42 2.25 -11.80 -22.46
N ASP A 43 2.34 -12.29 -23.69
CA ASP A 43 2.72 -11.49 -24.86
C ASP A 43 1.68 -10.39 -25.19
N GLY A 44 2.16 -9.29 -25.77
CA GLY A 44 1.32 -8.19 -26.29
C GLY A 44 0.69 -7.31 -25.20
N LYS A 45 1.17 -7.37 -23.98
CA LYS A 45 0.77 -6.50 -22.88
C LYS A 45 1.79 -5.39 -22.64
N LEU A 46 1.29 -4.25 -22.15
CA LEU A 46 2.16 -3.17 -21.68
C LEU A 46 2.95 -3.67 -20.45
N LEU A 47 4.26 -3.40 -20.44
CA LEU A 47 5.16 -3.79 -19.34
C LEU A 47 6.00 -2.58 -18.93
N THR A 48 6.31 -2.50 -17.65
CA THR A 48 7.36 -1.57 -17.19
C THR A 48 8.75 -2.11 -17.50
N ARG A 49 9.76 -1.25 -17.48
CA ARG A 49 11.17 -1.69 -17.59
C ARG A 49 11.58 -2.66 -16.48
N PHE A 50 10.92 -2.61 -15.31
CA PHE A 50 11.19 -3.48 -14.16
C PHE A 50 10.79 -4.94 -14.39
N ALA A 51 9.87 -5.20 -15.33
CA ALA A 51 9.48 -6.57 -15.70
C ALA A 51 10.66 -7.42 -16.18
N ARG A 52 11.70 -6.79 -16.74
CA ARG A 52 12.93 -7.47 -17.19
C ARG A 52 13.74 -8.10 -16.06
N ASP A 53 13.61 -7.56 -14.84
CA ASP A 53 14.33 -8.01 -13.67
C ASP A 53 13.58 -9.11 -12.89
N VAL A 54 12.36 -9.43 -13.34
CA VAL A 54 11.57 -10.51 -12.75
C VAL A 54 12.04 -11.86 -13.27
N SER A 55 12.42 -12.74 -12.35
CA SER A 55 12.85 -14.09 -12.66
C SER A 55 12.17 -15.09 -11.73
N PRO A 56 11.66 -16.24 -12.26
CA PRO A 56 11.06 -17.29 -11.43
C PRO A 56 11.94 -17.78 -10.27
N ALA A 57 13.26 -17.72 -10.43
CA ALA A 57 14.21 -18.12 -9.39
C ALA A 57 14.39 -17.06 -8.29
N ARG A 58 13.95 -15.81 -8.52
CA ARG A 58 14.21 -14.68 -7.60
C ARG A 58 13.10 -13.64 -7.67
N VAL A 59 11.89 -14.02 -7.29
CA VAL A 59 10.73 -13.11 -7.25
C VAL A 59 10.66 -12.44 -5.89
N LEU A 60 10.67 -11.11 -5.85
CA LEU A 60 10.57 -10.30 -4.64
C LEU A 60 11.42 -10.89 -3.49
N PRO A 61 12.76 -10.87 -3.63
CA PRO A 61 13.65 -11.60 -2.72
C PRO A 61 13.89 -10.91 -1.38
N ASP A 62 13.38 -9.68 -1.22
CA ASP A 62 13.58 -8.88 -0.03
C ASP A 62 12.69 -9.38 1.12
N TYR A 63 13.19 -9.24 2.38
CA TYR A 63 12.42 -9.63 3.55
C TYR A 63 11.11 -8.84 3.61
N PRO A 64 9.94 -9.50 3.64
CA PRO A 64 8.68 -8.84 3.35
C PRO A 64 8.13 -7.99 4.50
N ARG A 65 8.57 -8.21 5.75
CA ARG A 65 8.05 -7.53 6.96
C ARG A 65 9.13 -6.71 7.69
N PRO A 66 9.53 -5.53 7.17
CA PRO A 66 10.66 -4.76 7.69
C PRO A 66 10.47 -4.21 9.12
N GLN A 67 9.24 -4.18 9.64
CA GLN A 67 8.93 -3.76 11.01
C GLN A 67 9.06 -4.87 12.06
N LEU A 68 9.39 -6.11 11.64
CA LEU A 68 9.65 -7.22 12.55
C LEU A 68 10.53 -8.27 11.86
N VAL A 69 11.83 -7.96 11.75
CA VAL A 69 12.80 -8.75 10.98
C VAL A 69 13.44 -9.83 11.85
N ARG A 70 13.52 -11.04 11.28
CA ARG A 70 14.34 -12.15 11.78
C ARG A 70 15.35 -12.60 10.72
N SER A 71 16.42 -13.22 11.15
CA SER A 71 17.50 -13.64 10.27
C SER A 71 17.19 -14.88 9.42
N GLU A 72 16.28 -15.71 9.88
CA GLU A 72 15.93 -16.98 9.22
C GLU A 72 14.53 -16.91 8.61
N TRP A 73 14.44 -17.14 7.32
CA TRP A 73 13.19 -17.21 6.57
C TRP A 73 13.41 -17.91 5.23
N LEU A 74 12.34 -18.34 4.59
CA LEU A 74 12.38 -18.96 3.28
C LEU A 74 11.28 -18.37 2.39
N ASN A 75 11.70 -17.70 1.30
CA ASN A 75 10.78 -17.20 0.28
C ASN A 75 10.17 -18.36 -0.50
N LEU A 76 8.85 -18.40 -0.59
CA LEU A 76 8.10 -19.39 -1.39
C LEU A 76 7.54 -18.77 -2.68
N ASN A 77 7.86 -17.54 -3.03
CA ASN A 77 7.53 -16.99 -4.35
C ASN A 77 8.23 -17.77 -5.46
N GLY A 78 7.75 -17.63 -6.69
CA GLY A 78 8.27 -18.31 -7.86
C GLY A 78 7.20 -19.12 -8.58
N LEU A 79 7.58 -20.12 -9.36
CA LEU A 79 6.61 -20.91 -10.11
C LEU A 79 5.86 -21.88 -9.18
N TRP A 80 4.54 -21.80 -9.26
CA TRP A 80 3.59 -22.72 -8.65
C TRP A 80 2.72 -23.33 -9.75
N GLN A 81 2.19 -24.50 -9.51
CA GLN A 81 1.13 -25.05 -10.36
C GLN A 81 -0.21 -24.44 -9.98
N TYR A 82 -1.12 -24.25 -10.95
CA TYR A 82 -2.44 -23.70 -10.69
C TYR A 82 -3.55 -24.48 -11.41
N ALA A 83 -4.78 -24.32 -10.92
CA ALA A 83 -5.99 -24.76 -11.59
C ALA A 83 -7.15 -23.82 -11.29
N ILE A 84 -7.95 -23.50 -12.31
CA ILE A 84 -9.21 -22.77 -12.17
C ILE A 84 -10.34 -23.79 -12.28
N ARG A 85 -11.18 -23.90 -11.26
CA ARG A 85 -12.28 -24.89 -11.18
C ARG A 85 -13.57 -24.21 -10.77
N PRO A 86 -14.74 -24.80 -11.06
CA PRO A 86 -16.00 -24.31 -10.51
C PRO A 86 -15.90 -24.08 -9.00
N LYS A 87 -16.56 -23.05 -8.48
CA LYS A 87 -16.49 -22.62 -7.07
C LYS A 87 -16.67 -23.78 -6.08
N ASP A 88 -17.61 -24.67 -6.38
CA ASP A 88 -17.97 -25.79 -5.49
C ASP A 88 -17.16 -27.06 -5.72
N ALA A 89 -16.12 -27.01 -6.56
CA ALA A 89 -15.23 -28.15 -6.76
C ALA A 89 -14.48 -28.49 -5.47
N GLY A 90 -14.47 -29.77 -5.09
CA GLY A 90 -13.83 -30.24 -3.86
C GLY A 90 -12.29 -30.27 -3.90
N GLY A 91 -11.66 -29.86 -5.02
CA GLY A 91 -10.21 -29.84 -5.18
C GLY A 91 -9.77 -29.42 -6.58
N PRO A 92 -8.45 -29.27 -6.81
CA PRO A 92 -7.91 -28.84 -8.10
C PRO A 92 -8.04 -29.86 -9.23
N GLY A 93 -8.38 -31.13 -8.89
CA GLY A 93 -8.39 -32.25 -9.82
C GLY A 93 -6.99 -32.85 -10.03
N ALA A 94 -6.93 -33.95 -10.79
CA ALA A 94 -5.68 -34.65 -11.08
C ALA A 94 -4.80 -33.89 -12.09
N LEU A 95 -5.42 -33.23 -13.06
CA LEU A 95 -4.73 -32.40 -14.04
C LEU A 95 -4.82 -30.92 -13.63
N LEU A 96 -3.67 -30.26 -13.56
CA LEU A 96 -3.55 -28.85 -13.32
C LEU A 96 -3.48 -28.09 -14.67
N ASP A 97 -3.80 -26.79 -14.66
CA ASP A 97 -3.94 -26.00 -15.89
C ASP A 97 -2.58 -25.47 -16.39
N GLY A 98 -1.55 -25.51 -15.55
CA GLY A 98 -0.21 -25.04 -15.88
C GLY A 98 0.53 -24.44 -14.70
N ASP A 99 1.54 -23.64 -15.00
CA ASP A 99 2.34 -22.92 -14.03
C ASP A 99 1.93 -21.44 -13.97
N ILE A 100 2.01 -20.85 -12.77
CA ILE A 100 1.77 -19.45 -12.47
C ILE A 100 2.95 -18.90 -11.67
N LEU A 101 3.38 -17.67 -11.97
CA LEU A 101 4.43 -17.00 -11.18
C LEU A 101 3.82 -16.27 -9.98
N VAL A 102 3.90 -16.86 -8.80
CA VAL A 102 3.49 -16.24 -7.53
C VAL A 102 4.53 -15.20 -7.09
N PRO A 103 4.14 -13.98 -6.64
CA PRO A 103 2.79 -13.60 -6.24
C PRO A 103 2.02 -12.76 -7.28
N PHE A 104 2.17 -13.01 -8.55
CA PHE A 104 1.41 -12.26 -9.56
C PHE A 104 0.05 -12.92 -9.80
N ALA A 105 -1.01 -12.12 -9.69
CA ALA A 105 -2.39 -12.58 -9.90
C ALA A 105 -2.61 -13.13 -11.32
N PRO A 106 -3.46 -14.14 -11.52
CA PRO A 106 -3.67 -14.80 -12.81
C PRO A 106 -4.10 -13.84 -13.93
N GLU A 107 -4.72 -12.71 -13.62
CA GLU A 107 -5.11 -11.67 -14.57
C GLU A 107 -3.91 -10.87 -15.11
N SER A 108 -2.82 -10.82 -14.36
CA SER A 108 -1.64 -10.01 -14.67
C SER A 108 -0.75 -10.64 -15.76
N SER A 109 0.03 -9.80 -16.43
CA SER A 109 1.00 -10.27 -17.42
C SER A 109 2.12 -11.11 -16.81
N LEU A 110 2.68 -10.67 -15.67
CA LEU A 110 3.79 -11.35 -15.00
C LEU A 110 3.40 -12.69 -14.38
N SER A 111 2.13 -12.99 -14.21
CA SER A 111 1.71 -14.33 -13.80
C SER A 111 2.08 -15.41 -14.82
N GLY A 112 2.18 -15.03 -16.11
CA GLY A 112 2.30 -15.96 -17.25
C GLY A 112 0.97 -16.58 -17.66
N VAL A 113 -0.15 -16.23 -17.00
CA VAL A 113 -1.50 -16.81 -17.22
C VAL A 113 -2.39 -15.88 -18.02
N GLY A 114 -2.57 -14.63 -17.60
CA GLY A 114 -3.36 -13.60 -18.29
C GLY A 114 -4.86 -13.91 -18.39
N LYS A 115 -5.45 -14.58 -17.36
CA LYS A 115 -6.85 -15.01 -17.36
C LYS A 115 -7.60 -14.51 -16.15
N ALA A 116 -8.82 -14.00 -16.36
CA ALA A 116 -9.74 -13.72 -15.26
C ALA A 116 -10.30 -15.02 -14.66
N VAL A 117 -10.46 -15.05 -13.35
CA VAL A 117 -11.03 -16.20 -12.62
C VAL A 117 -12.56 -16.07 -12.52
N GLY A 118 -13.05 -14.93 -12.01
CA GLY A 118 -14.47 -14.64 -11.84
C GLY A 118 -15.15 -15.36 -10.67
N PRO A 119 -16.34 -14.90 -10.26
CA PRO A 119 -17.03 -15.33 -9.04
C PRO A 119 -17.53 -16.80 -9.06
N GLU A 120 -17.69 -17.37 -10.25
CA GLU A 120 -18.18 -18.74 -10.44
C GLU A 120 -17.08 -19.79 -10.26
N ASN A 121 -15.83 -19.35 -10.11
CA ASN A 121 -14.68 -20.23 -10.05
C ASN A 121 -13.91 -20.05 -8.75
N ARG A 122 -13.10 -21.06 -8.44
CA ARG A 122 -12.12 -21.08 -7.37
C ARG A 122 -10.75 -21.32 -7.97
N LEU A 123 -9.77 -20.55 -7.55
CA LEU A 123 -8.37 -20.66 -7.96
C LEU A 123 -7.64 -21.56 -6.96
N TRP A 124 -6.96 -22.55 -7.48
CA TRP A 124 -6.16 -23.48 -6.72
C TRP A 124 -4.70 -23.31 -7.08
N TYR A 125 -3.85 -23.25 -6.07
CA TYR A 125 -2.40 -23.23 -6.20
C TYR A 125 -1.81 -24.47 -5.55
N ARG A 126 -0.72 -25.01 -6.13
CA ARG A 126 0.04 -26.12 -5.57
C ARG A 126 1.54 -25.87 -5.71
N ARG A 127 2.29 -26.10 -4.62
CA ARG A 127 3.74 -26.01 -4.59
C ARG A 127 4.33 -27.06 -3.68
N THR A 128 5.50 -27.61 -4.06
CA THR A 128 6.36 -28.38 -3.16
C THR A 128 7.46 -27.49 -2.57
N PHE A 129 7.82 -27.74 -1.32
CA PHE A 129 8.89 -27.04 -0.63
C PHE A 129 9.63 -27.96 0.34
N ARG A 130 10.83 -27.55 0.77
CA ARG A 130 11.60 -28.27 1.81
C ARG A 130 11.85 -27.33 2.99
N VAL A 131 11.65 -27.86 4.19
CA VAL A 131 12.02 -27.14 5.42
C VAL A 131 13.54 -27.33 5.63
N PRO A 132 14.30 -26.22 5.83
CA PRO A 132 15.73 -26.32 6.10
C PRO A 132 16.02 -27.19 7.35
N PRO A 133 16.99 -28.12 7.30
CA PRO A 133 17.33 -28.96 8.45
C PRO A 133 17.74 -28.18 9.70
N ALA A 134 18.31 -26.98 9.53
CA ALA A 134 18.66 -26.06 10.62
C ALA A 134 17.47 -25.58 11.47
N TRP A 135 16.22 -25.77 10.98
CA TRP A 135 15.00 -25.42 11.69
C TRP A 135 14.44 -26.53 12.58
N ALA A 136 15.16 -27.66 12.69
CA ALA A 136 14.76 -28.75 13.57
C ALA A 136 14.50 -28.26 15.02
N GLY A 137 13.34 -28.65 15.58
CA GLY A 137 12.93 -28.25 16.94
C GLY A 137 12.29 -26.86 17.06
N LYS A 138 12.22 -26.08 15.97
CA LYS A 138 11.46 -24.82 15.91
C LYS A 138 10.04 -25.06 15.39
N ARG A 139 9.12 -24.15 15.71
CA ARG A 139 7.80 -24.07 15.06
C ARG A 139 7.96 -23.41 13.69
N VAL A 140 7.38 -23.97 12.64
CA VAL A 140 7.43 -23.42 11.28
C VAL A 140 6.12 -22.74 10.97
N TRP A 141 6.20 -21.44 10.69
CA TRP A 141 5.05 -20.60 10.37
C TRP A 141 5.03 -20.32 8.87
N LEU A 142 3.89 -20.61 8.25
CA LEU A 142 3.57 -20.16 6.90
C LEU A 142 2.91 -18.80 6.98
N ARG A 143 3.44 -17.83 6.23
CA ARG A 143 2.94 -16.47 6.15
C ARG A 143 2.53 -16.14 4.72
N LEU A 144 1.39 -15.46 4.58
CA LEU A 144 0.86 -14.93 3.34
C LEU A 144 0.55 -13.45 3.60
N ASP A 145 1.21 -12.56 2.85
CA ASP A 145 1.09 -11.12 3.14
C ASP A 145 -0.21 -10.53 2.59
N ALA A 146 -0.74 -11.05 1.47
CA ALA A 146 -2.11 -10.77 1.02
C ALA A 146 -2.58 -11.82 0.00
N VAL A 147 -3.83 -12.23 0.13
CA VAL A 147 -4.54 -13.13 -0.79
C VAL A 147 -5.99 -12.67 -0.93
N ASP A 148 -6.42 -12.30 -2.11
CA ASP A 148 -7.78 -11.83 -2.35
C ASP A 148 -8.66 -12.99 -2.86
N TRP A 149 -9.65 -13.47 -2.16
CA TRP A 149 -10.23 -12.98 -0.90
C TRP A 149 -10.45 -14.11 0.15
N ASP A 150 -11.30 -15.15 -0.14
CA ASP A 150 -11.61 -16.28 0.75
C ASP A 150 -10.64 -17.43 0.51
N THR A 151 -9.74 -17.63 1.47
CA THR A 151 -8.59 -18.51 1.35
C THR A 151 -8.70 -19.72 2.28
N THR A 152 -8.39 -20.92 1.75
CA THR A 152 -8.15 -22.14 2.53
C THR A 152 -6.75 -22.65 2.24
N VAL A 153 -6.00 -23.01 3.28
CA VAL A 153 -4.62 -23.50 3.17
C VAL A 153 -4.54 -24.96 3.66
N LEU A 154 -3.89 -25.79 2.85
CA LEU A 154 -3.61 -27.19 3.20
C LEU A 154 -2.11 -27.46 3.09
N VAL A 155 -1.58 -28.24 4.04
CA VAL A 155 -0.20 -28.75 4.02
C VAL A 155 -0.24 -30.26 4.12
N ASN A 156 0.37 -30.95 3.15
CA ASN A 156 0.36 -32.42 3.06
C ASN A 156 -1.07 -33.02 3.17
N GLY A 157 -2.03 -32.36 2.49
CA GLY A 157 -3.43 -32.73 2.48
C GLY A 157 -4.23 -32.42 3.74
N LYS A 158 -3.62 -31.83 4.78
CA LYS A 158 -4.30 -31.40 6.01
C LYS A 158 -4.62 -29.92 5.94
N ALA A 159 -5.88 -29.52 6.18
CA ALA A 159 -6.25 -28.13 6.32
C ALA A 159 -5.57 -27.52 7.56
N VAL A 160 -4.85 -26.43 7.38
CA VAL A 160 -4.15 -25.72 8.47
C VAL A 160 -4.85 -24.44 8.89
N GLY A 161 -5.73 -23.91 8.03
CA GLY A 161 -6.56 -22.77 8.38
C GLY A 161 -7.25 -22.12 7.17
N THR A 162 -8.10 -21.15 7.48
CA THR A 162 -8.81 -20.29 6.53
C THR A 162 -8.60 -18.84 6.86
N HIS A 163 -8.75 -17.97 5.86
CA HIS A 163 -8.69 -16.52 6.02
C HIS A 163 -9.68 -15.85 5.07
N THR A 164 -10.28 -14.74 5.52
CA THR A 164 -11.05 -13.83 4.69
C THR A 164 -10.53 -12.40 4.88
N GLY A 165 -10.14 -11.77 3.78
CA GLY A 165 -9.54 -10.43 3.73
C GLY A 165 -8.59 -10.35 2.54
N GLY A 166 -8.76 -9.29 1.70
CA GLY A 166 -7.97 -9.15 0.45
C GLY A 166 -6.65 -8.42 0.63
N TYR A 167 -6.45 -7.72 1.76
CA TYR A 167 -5.37 -6.73 1.91
C TYR A 167 -4.56 -6.87 3.20
N ASP A 168 -4.89 -7.80 4.07
CA ASP A 168 -4.23 -7.98 5.36
C ASP A 168 -3.40 -9.27 5.41
N PRO A 169 -2.25 -9.27 6.11
CA PRO A 169 -1.40 -10.43 6.26
C PRO A 169 -1.99 -11.44 7.25
N PHE A 170 -1.76 -12.72 6.99
CA PHE A 170 -2.14 -13.81 7.89
C PHE A 170 -1.09 -14.92 7.94
N ALA A 171 -1.17 -15.77 8.96
CA ALA A 171 -0.18 -16.83 9.17
C ALA A 171 -0.75 -18.05 9.87
N PHE A 172 -0.19 -19.22 9.54
CA PHE A 172 -0.54 -20.50 10.16
C PHE A 172 0.70 -21.21 10.67
N ASP A 173 0.63 -21.80 11.86
CA ASP A 173 1.62 -22.75 12.32
C ASP A 173 1.41 -24.09 11.61
N ILE A 174 2.32 -24.45 10.74
CA ILE A 174 2.24 -25.67 9.93
C ILE A 174 3.03 -26.83 10.49
N THR A 175 3.70 -26.67 11.64
CA THR A 175 4.65 -27.64 12.20
C THR A 175 4.09 -29.04 12.29
N ASP A 176 2.87 -29.18 12.82
CA ASP A 176 2.26 -30.48 13.07
C ASP A 176 1.66 -31.13 11.79
N SER A 177 1.69 -30.39 10.66
CA SER A 177 1.28 -30.88 9.34
C SER A 177 2.47 -31.25 8.46
N LEU A 178 3.70 -30.95 8.90
CA LEU A 178 4.91 -31.29 8.16
C LEU A 178 5.23 -32.78 8.29
N GLY A 179 5.70 -33.38 7.21
CA GLY A 179 6.34 -34.69 7.22
C GLY A 179 7.71 -34.63 7.91
N LYS A 180 8.20 -35.78 8.37
CA LYS A 180 9.48 -35.89 9.10
C LYS A 180 10.70 -35.46 8.25
N SER A 181 10.61 -35.57 6.94
CA SER A 181 11.69 -35.21 5.99
C SER A 181 11.14 -35.20 4.56
N GLY A 182 11.93 -34.71 3.62
CA GLY A 182 11.59 -34.69 2.19
C GLY A 182 10.75 -33.47 1.79
N ASP A 183 10.13 -33.60 0.62
CA ASP A 183 9.29 -32.54 0.06
C ASP A 183 7.95 -32.50 0.81
N GLN A 184 7.50 -31.27 1.06
CA GLN A 184 6.20 -30.95 1.64
C GLN A 184 5.33 -30.36 0.54
N GLU A 185 4.03 -30.68 0.54
CA GLU A 185 3.07 -30.10 -0.38
C GLU A 185 2.29 -28.97 0.30
N LEU A 186 2.23 -27.82 -0.35
CA LEU A 186 1.38 -26.69 0.01
C LEU A 186 0.31 -26.52 -1.07
N VAL A 187 -0.95 -26.51 -0.66
CA VAL A 187 -2.10 -26.18 -1.51
C VAL A 187 -2.81 -24.97 -0.93
N VAL A 188 -3.07 -23.96 -1.76
CA VAL A 188 -3.85 -22.79 -1.41
C VAL A 188 -5.05 -22.71 -2.35
N SER A 189 -6.24 -22.60 -1.78
CA SER A 189 -7.51 -22.50 -2.50
C SER A 189 -8.11 -21.13 -2.24
N VAL A 190 -8.46 -20.38 -3.29
CA VAL A 190 -8.96 -19.02 -3.18
C VAL A 190 -10.24 -18.83 -3.97
N TRP A 191 -11.23 -18.21 -3.36
CA TRP A 191 -12.43 -17.72 -4.04
C TRP A 191 -12.51 -16.21 -3.88
N ASP A 192 -12.61 -15.50 -5.00
CA ASP A 192 -12.76 -14.06 -5.06
C ASP A 192 -13.97 -13.70 -5.93
N PRO A 193 -15.04 -13.15 -5.35
CA PRO A 193 -16.19 -12.68 -6.11
C PRO A 193 -15.96 -11.35 -6.81
N SER A 194 -14.79 -10.73 -6.71
CA SER A 194 -14.42 -9.42 -7.26
C SER A 194 -15.47 -8.34 -6.87
N ASP A 195 -16.24 -7.80 -7.83
CA ASP A 195 -17.25 -6.78 -7.56
C ASP A 195 -18.67 -7.34 -7.25
N ALA A 196 -18.81 -8.66 -7.17
CA ALA A 196 -20.07 -9.34 -6.88
C ALA A 196 -20.25 -9.76 -5.40
N GLY A 197 -19.26 -9.52 -4.53
CA GLY A 197 -19.23 -10.01 -3.16
C GLY A 197 -19.39 -8.94 -2.08
N PRO A 198 -19.40 -9.36 -0.80
CA PRO A 198 -19.56 -8.49 0.35
C PRO A 198 -18.24 -7.93 0.91
N GLN A 199 -17.12 -8.13 0.20
CA GLN A 199 -15.80 -7.73 0.67
C GLN A 199 -15.42 -6.30 0.27
N PRO A 200 -14.50 -5.67 1.01
CA PRO A 200 -13.72 -4.55 0.51
C PRO A 200 -12.89 -4.98 -0.70
N ARG A 201 -13.03 -4.26 -1.82
CA ARG A 201 -12.39 -4.63 -3.10
C ARG A 201 -11.58 -3.51 -3.74
N GLY A 202 -11.73 -2.27 -3.24
CA GLY A 202 -11.14 -1.11 -3.92
C GLY A 202 -11.76 -0.85 -5.28
N LYS A 203 -10.95 -0.51 -6.27
CA LYS A 203 -11.41 -0.21 -7.65
C LYS A 203 -11.49 -1.43 -8.58
N GLN A 204 -11.42 -2.62 -8.03
CA GLN A 204 -11.47 -3.87 -8.80
C GLN A 204 -12.89 -4.15 -9.33
N VAL A 205 -13.01 -4.45 -10.62
CA VAL A 205 -14.26 -4.87 -11.26
C VAL A 205 -14.01 -5.91 -12.35
N LEU A 206 -14.98 -6.82 -12.55
CA LEU A 206 -14.90 -7.86 -13.60
C LEU A 206 -14.91 -7.28 -15.03
N LYS A 207 -15.46 -6.07 -15.20
CA LYS A 207 -15.52 -5.36 -16.49
C LYS A 207 -14.93 -3.97 -16.33
N PRO A 208 -13.61 -3.82 -16.48
CA PRO A 208 -12.90 -2.55 -16.33
C PRO A 208 -13.49 -1.45 -17.21
N ARG A 209 -13.61 -0.24 -16.65
CA ARG A 209 -14.16 0.94 -17.33
C ARG A 209 -13.90 2.22 -16.53
N SER A 210 -13.67 3.33 -17.19
CA SER A 210 -13.49 4.64 -16.53
C SER A 210 -12.46 4.54 -15.40
N ILE A 211 -12.86 4.80 -14.16
CA ILE A 211 -12.04 4.78 -12.94
C ILE A 211 -11.99 3.41 -12.24
N TRP A 212 -12.45 2.34 -12.88
CA TRP A 212 -12.50 0.97 -12.34
C TRP A 212 -11.65 0.05 -13.19
N TYR A 213 -10.83 -0.80 -12.54
CA TYR A 213 -9.73 -1.50 -13.15
C TYR A 213 -9.83 -3.02 -13.04
N THR A 214 -8.92 -3.71 -13.73
CA THR A 214 -8.80 -5.18 -13.75
C THR A 214 -8.68 -5.74 -12.33
N PRO A 215 -9.43 -6.82 -11.99
CA PRO A 215 -9.38 -7.43 -10.67
C PRO A 215 -8.05 -8.14 -10.44
N THR A 216 -7.77 -8.43 -9.18
CA THR A 216 -6.57 -9.15 -8.72
C THR A 216 -7.03 -10.30 -7.83
N THR A 217 -7.15 -11.49 -8.40
CA THR A 217 -7.63 -12.68 -7.69
C THR A 217 -6.48 -13.49 -7.11
N GLY A 218 -6.62 -13.96 -5.87
CA GLY A 218 -5.68 -14.90 -5.26
C GLY A 218 -4.46 -14.25 -4.63
N ILE A 219 -3.33 -14.97 -4.67
CA ILE A 219 -2.07 -14.54 -4.04
C ILE A 219 -1.48 -13.37 -4.82
N TRP A 220 -1.35 -12.20 -4.18
CA TRP A 220 -0.76 -11.01 -4.82
C TRP A 220 0.35 -10.34 -3.99
N GLN A 221 0.69 -10.89 -2.81
CA GLN A 221 1.89 -10.52 -2.03
C GLN A 221 2.66 -11.78 -1.62
N THR A 222 3.85 -11.58 -1.04
CA THR A 222 4.81 -12.65 -0.76
C THR A 222 4.23 -13.77 0.11
N VAL A 223 4.56 -15.01 -0.28
CA VAL A 223 4.35 -16.22 0.53
C VAL A 223 5.70 -16.71 1.04
N TRP A 224 5.81 -16.97 2.35
CA TRP A 224 7.08 -17.31 2.96
C TRP A 224 6.97 -18.11 4.25
N LEU A 225 8.08 -18.74 4.65
CA LEU A 225 8.18 -19.50 5.90
C LEU A 225 9.12 -18.81 6.88
N GLU A 226 8.82 -18.92 8.15
CA GLU A 226 9.63 -18.42 9.25
C GLU A 226 9.73 -19.44 10.39
N PRO A 227 10.95 -19.81 10.85
CA PRO A 227 11.12 -20.69 12.02
C PRO A 227 11.06 -19.85 13.28
N LEU A 228 10.19 -20.22 14.21
CA LEU A 228 10.03 -19.51 15.50
C LEU A 228 10.31 -20.44 16.67
N PRO A 229 10.91 -19.94 17.77
CA PRO A 229 10.85 -20.64 19.04
C PRO A 229 9.39 -20.77 19.50
N ALA A 230 9.10 -21.76 20.35
CA ALA A 230 7.73 -21.99 20.86
C ALA A 230 7.13 -20.71 21.49
N GLN A 231 7.93 -19.98 22.27
CA GLN A 231 7.59 -18.65 22.75
C GLN A 231 8.33 -17.60 21.94
N SER A 232 7.61 -16.67 21.33
CA SER A 232 8.17 -15.66 20.44
C SER A 232 7.35 -14.38 20.42
N ILE A 233 7.98 -13.30 19.98
CA ILE A 233 7.34 -12.02 19.71
C ILE A 233 6.52 -12.17 18.42
N ASP A 234 5.22 -11.96 18.49
CA ASP A 234 4.32 -12.03 17.36
C ASP A 234 4.12 -10.66 16.69
N ARG A 235 3.97 -9.62 17.52
CA ARG A 235 3.76 -8.24 17.06
C ARG A 235 4.44 -7.25 17.98
N LEU A 236 4.92 -6.15 17.40
CA LEU A 236 5.31 -4.93 18.09
C LEU A 236 4.30 -3.83 17.76
N LYS A 237 3.89 -3.05 18.76
CA LYS A 237 3.19 -1.78 18.58
C LYS A 237 4.07 -0.67 19.15
N LEU A 238 4.49 0.25 18.28
CA LEU A 238 5.43 1.31 18.61
C LEU A 238 4.69 2.65 18.59
N THR A 239 4.49 3.23 19.77
CA THR A 239 3.75 4.50 19.92
C THR A 239 4.73 5.61 20.26
N PRO A 240 5.11 6.47 19.28
CA PRO A 240 6.01 7.59 19.52
C PRO A 240 5.30 8.74 20.23
N ASP A 241 6.03 9.42 21.11
CA ASP A 241 5.69 10.71 21.69
C ASP A 241 6.85 11.67 21.38
N ALA A 242 6.67 12.47 20.34
CA ALA A 242 7.70 13.40 19.86
C ALA A 242 7.96 14.55 20.83
N ASP A 243 6.94 14.99 21.57
CA ASP A 243 7.07 16.07 22.55
C ASP A 243 7.88 15.62 23.78
N ALA A 244 7.67 14.38 24.21
CA ALA A 244 8.41 13.79 25.33
C ALA A 244 9.73 13.12 24.90
N GLY A 245 9.99 12.96 23.59
CA GLY A 245 11.16 12.23 23.09
C GLY A 245 11.15 10.76 23.46
N THR A 246 9.99 10.11 23.49
CA THR A 246 9.85 8.72 23.92
C THR A 246 9.14 7.85 22.89
N VAL A 247 9.36 6.53 22.96
CA VAL A 247 8.52 5.54 22.28
C VAL A 247 8.06 4.49 23.28
N THR A 248 6.76 4.22 23.29
CA THR A 248 6.17 3.12 24.04
C THR A 248 6.16 1.87 23.17
N ILE A 249 6.68 0.76 23.68
CA ILE A 249 6.80 -0.52 22.99
C ILE A 249 5.87 -1.51 23.66
N GLU A 250 4.79 -1.88 22.98
CA GLU A 250 3.89 -2.95 23.39
C GLU A 250 4.19 -4.19 22.55
N THR A 251 4.29 -5.36 23.21
CA THR A 251 4.56 -6.63 22.52
C THR A 251 3.38 -7.58 22.66
N THR A 252 2.99 -8.20 21.56
CA THR A 252 2.13 -9.38 21.60
C THR A 252 3.01 -10.62 21.50
N LEU A 253 2.87 -11.53 22.43
CA LEU A 253 3.58 -12.82 22.44
C LEU A 253 2.65 -13.95 22.00
N ARG A 254 3.21 -15.01 21.45
CA ARG A 254 2.41 -16.17 21.00
C ARG A 254 1.83 -17.00 22.13
N LEU A 255 2.52 -17.07 23.26
CA LEU A 255 2.05 -17.73 24.47
C LEU A 255 1.99 -16.71 25.61
N ALA A 256 1.53 -17.14 26.78
CA ALA A 256 1.46 -16.29 27.95
C ALA A 256 2.81 -15.63 28.29
N ALA A 257 2.77 -14.38 28.73
CA ALA A 257 3.95 -13.55 28.98
C ALA A 257 4.60 -13.79 30.36
N ASP A 258 3.99 -14.62 31.24
CA ASP A 258 4.43 -14.81 32.60
C ASP A 258 5.85 -15.38 32.72
N GLY A 259 6.68 -14.72 33.48
CA GLY A 259 8.07 -15.11 33.72
C GLY A 259 9.03 -14.76 32.55
N TYR A 260 8.55 -13.99 31.58
CA TYR A 260 9.39 -13.45 30.51
C TYR A 260 9.68 -11.96 30.71
N GLY A 261 10.89 -11.56 30.31
CA GLY A 261 11.33 -10.17 30.26
C GLY A 261 11.50 -9.69 28.83
N LEU A 262 11.47 -8.39 28.64
CA LEU A 262 11.82 -7.71 27.41
C LEU A 262 13.01 -6.80 27.62
N ARG A 263 13.87 -6.73 26.62
CA ARG A 263 14.92 -5.73 26.50
C ARG A 263 14.81 -5.07 25.13
N ALA A 264 14.71 -3.73 25.12
CA ALA A 264 14.67 -2.93 23.91
C ALA A 264 15.88 -2.01 23.84
N VAL A 265 16.53 -1.94 22.67
CA VAL A 265 17.69 -1.09 22.43
C VAL A 265 17.47 -0.31 21.15
N ALA A 266 17.58 1.02 21.22
CA ALA A 266 17.52 1.89 20.05
C ALA A 266 18.92 2.35 19.62
N PHE A 267 19.09 2.46 18.31
CA PHE A 267 20.34 2.92 17.70
C PHE A 267 20.09 4.09 16.74
N ALA A 268 21.01 5.01 16.69
CA ALA A 268 21.09 6.11 15.73
C ALA A 268 22.39 5.99 14.94
N GLY A 269 22.28 5.65 13.65
CA GLY A 269 23.47 5.44 12.82
C GLY A 269 24.42 4.37 13.38
N GLY A 270 23.89 3.26 13.87
CA GLY A 270 24.64 2.15 14.47
C GLY A 270 25.13 2.38 15.91
N ARG A 271 24.98 3.58 16.47
CA ARG A 271 25.34 3.88 17.87
C ARG A 271 24.14 3.72 18.77
N GLN A 272 24.27 2.94 19.86
CA GLN A 272 23.24 2.82 20.88
C GLN A 272 22.96 4.18 21.52
N VAL A 273 21.68 4.57 21.57
CA VAL A 273 21.22 5.87 22.11
C VAL A 273 20.28 5.69 23.29
N ALA A 274 19.58 4.55 23.39
CA ALA A 274 18.69 4.28 24.52
C ALA A 274 18.53 2.78 24.73
N THR A 275 18.17 2.40 25.97
CA THR A 275 17.78 1.04 26.33
C THR A 275 16.68 1.06 27.41
N ALA A 276 15.79 0.06 27.36
CA ALA A 276 14.78 -0.18 28.38
C ALA A 276 14.63 -1.68 28.61
N GLU A 277 14.36 -2.06 29.84
CA GLU A 277 14.10 -3.46 30.25
C GLU A 277 12.89 -3.52 31.17
N GLY A 278 12.13 -4.61 31.11
CA GLY A 278 10.96 -4.81 31.96
C GLY A 278 10.29 -6.15 31.74
N ALA A 279 9.16 -6.38 32.41
CA ALA A 279 8.35 -7.58 32.22
C ALA A 279 7.69 -7.57 30.83
N ALA A 280 7.63 -8.73 30.17
CA ALA A 280 7.02 -8.86 28.84
C ALA A 280 5.49 -8.66 28.87
N SER A 281 4.86 -8.69 30.01
CA SER A 281 3.44 -8.42 30.22
C SER A 281 3.09 -6.92 30.31
N SER A 282 4.09 -6.02 30.26
CA SER A 282 3.89 -4.57 30.41
C SER A 282 4.58 -3.81 29.29
N PRO A 283 4.00 -2.67 28.86
CA PRO A 283 4.65 -1.80 27.88
C PRO A 283 6.02 -1.31 28.38
N LEU A 284 7.02 -1.27 27.50
CA LEU A 284 8.30 -0.62 27.76
C LEU A 284 8.27 0.81 27.26
N ARG A 285 8.81 1.75 28.04
CA ARG A 285 9.03 3.13 27.61
C ARG A 285 10.52 3.34 27.37
N LEU A 286 10.87 3.68 26.14
CA LEU A 286 12.22 3.99 25.73
C LEU A 286 12.35 5.51 25.56
N THR A 287 13.27 6.15 26.27
CA THR A 287 13.51 7.59 26.21
C THR A 287 14.75 7.89 25.39
N ILE A 288 14.62 8.76 24.40
CA ILE A 288 15.70 9.26 23.57
C ILE A 288 16.12 10.63 24.09
N PRO A 289 17.29 10.79 24.70
CA PRO A 289 17.68 12.03 25.40
C PRO A 289 17.74 13.25 24.49
N THR A 290 18.09 13.06 23.23
CA THR A 290 18.14 14.14 22.21
C THR A 290 17.44 13.64 20.97
N PRO A 291 16.10 13.78 20.88
CA PRO A 291 15.32 13.19 19.81
C PRO A 291 15.57 13.90 18.49
N HIS A 292 15.86 13.14 17.44
CA HIS A 292 15.85 13.58 16.04
C HIS A 292 14.49 13.20 15.46
N LEU A 293 13.72 14.19 15.05
CA LEU A 293 12.35 13.98 14.59
C LEU A 293 12.33 13.60 13.11
N TRP A 294 11.47 12.66 12.77
CA TRP A 294 11.21 12.27 11.38
C TRP A 294 10.36 13.34 10.67
N ALA A 295 10.75 13.74 9.45
CA ALA A 295 10.00 14.64 8.59
C ALA A 295 10.37 14.43 7.10
N PRO A 296 9.53 14.86 6.13
CA PRO A 296 9.95 15.02 4.75
C PRO A 296 11.22 15.87 4.64
N GLY A 297 12.19 15.41 3.85
CA GLY A 297 13.51 16.06 3.71
C GLY A 297 14.53 15.71 4.81
N ASP A 298 14.07 15.16 5.94
CA ASP A 298 14.92 14.65 7.02
C ASP A 298 14.26 13.41 7.68
N PRO A 299 14.13 12.30 6.94
CA PRO A 299 13.39 11.10 7.37
C PRO A 299 14.22 10.23 8.32
N PHE A 300 14.57 10.78 9.46
CA PHE A 300 15.42 10.08 10.43
C PHE A 300 14.69 8.92 11.11
N LEU A 301 15.27 7.72 11.00
CA LEU A 301 14.75 6.51 11.63
C LEU A 301 15.77 5.98 12.63
N TYR A 302 15.29 5.58 13.80
CA TYR A 302 16.05 4.82 14.78
C TYR A 302 15.89 3.34 14.51
N ASP A 303 17.01 2.59 14.44
CA ASP A 303 16.94 1.13 14.46
C ASP A 303 16.58 0.67 15.87
N LEU A 304 15.76 -0.38 15.97
CA LEU A 304 15.27 -0.95 17.21
C LEU A 304 15.56 -2.45 17.25
N LYS A 305 16.17 -2.93 18.33
CA LYS A 305 16.27 -4.35 18.64
C LYS A 305 15.43 -4.66 19.87
N VAL A 306 14.55 -5.67 19.78
CA VAL A 306 13.76 -6.15 20.91
C VAL A 306 14.07 -7.62 21.15
N GLU A 307 14.48 -7.94 22.37
CA GLU A 307 14.81 -9.29 22.82
C GLU A 307 13.79 -9.75 23.88
N LEU A 308 13.24 -10.94 23.66
CA LEU A 308 12.46 -11.66 24.66
C LEU A 308 13.40 -12.52 25.46
N THR A 309 13.35 -12.43 26.79
CA THR A 309 14.24 -13.16 27.69
C THR A 309 13.47 -14.01 28.68
N ARG A 310 14.07 -15.11 29.14
CA ARG A 310 13.59 -15.90 30.28
C ARG A 310 14.74 -16.18 31.22
N SER A 311 14.61 -15.80 32.49
CA SER A 311 15.71 -15.89 33.46
C SER A 311 17.02 -15.26 32.95
N GLY A 312 16.92 -14.10 32.31
CA GLY A 312 18.05 -13.34 31.74
C GLY A 312 18.66 -13.92 30.46
N LYS A 313 18.16 -15.04 29.92
CA LYS A 313 18.65 -15.64 28.68
C LYS A 313 17.75 -15.26 27.49
N PRO A 314 18.31 -14.89 26.34
CA PRO A 314 17.52 -14.63 25.14
C PRO A 314 16.75 -15.87 24.69
N VAL A 315 15.46 -15.70 24.34
CA VAL A 315 14.56 -16.72 23.80
C VAL A 315 14.20 -16.41 22.37
N ASP A 316 13.90 -15.15 22.06
CA ASP A 316 13.61 -14.64 20.73
C ASP A 316 14.15 -13.22 20.59
N ALA A 317 14.45 -12.81 19.37
CA ALA A 317 14.89 -11.46 19.07
C ALA A 317 14.40 -11.01 17.72
N VAL A 318 13.97 -9.75 17.64
CA VAL A 318 13.54 -9.10 16.40
C VAL A 318 14.21 -7.76 16.22
N SER A 319 14.42 -7.40 14.97
CA SER A 319 14.85 -6.06 14.59
C SER A 319 13.67 -5.30 13.97
N SER A 320 13.60 -4.01 14.28
CA SER A 320 12.59 -3.08 13.79
C SER A 320 13.20 -1.71 13.62
N TYR A 321 12.37 -0.71 13.38
CA TYR A 321 12.77 0.70 13.38
C TYR A 321 11.57 1.57 13.78
N PHE A 322 11.82 2.83 14.15
CA PHE A 322 10.76 3.81 14.39
C PHE A 322 11.22 5.22 14.03
N GLY A 323 10.26 6.08 13.70
CA GLY A 323 10.46 7.51 13.56
C GLY A 323 9.72 8.26 14.66
N LEU A 324 10.37 9.21 15.30
CA LEU A 324 9.71 10.13 16.24
C LEU A 324 9.07 11.25 15.45
N ARG A 325 7.76 11.33 15.42
CA ARG A 325 7.01 12.41 14.78
C ARG A 325 5.68 12.65 15.47
N LYS A 326 5.14 13.85 15.31
CA LYS A 326 3.79 14.21 15.74
C LYS A 326 3.05 14.87 14.57
N ILE A 327 1.84 14.40 14.30
CA ILE A 327 0.90 15.03 13.38
C ILE A 327 -0.29 15.57 14.19
N SER A 328 -0.75 16.76 13.87
CA SER A 328 -1.86 17.39 14.59
C SER A 328 -2.53 18.47 13.74
N VAL A 329 -3.68 18.95 14.19
CA VAL A 329 -4.28 20.20 13.71
C VAL A 329 -4.01 21.29 14.75
N GLY A 330 -3.67 22.48 14.29
CA GLY A 330 -3.45 23.63 15.18
C GLY A 330 -3.73 24.94 14.47
N ARG A 331 -4.01 25.99 15.25
CA ARG A 331 -4.33 27.30 14.72
C ARG A 331 -3.07 28.14 14.52
N GLY A 332 -2.98 28.79 13.36
CA GLY A 332 -2.02 29.86 13.11
C GLY A 332 -2.39 31.18 13.85
N ALA A 333 -1.51 32.16 13.81
CA ALA A 333 -1.77 33.49 14.35
C ALA A 333 -2.94 34.20 13.65
N ASP A 334 -3.27 33.82 12.43
CA ASP A 334 -4.42 34.26 11.64
C ASP A 334 -5.74 33.56 12.02
N GLY A 335 -5.73 32.68 13.02
CA GLY A 335 -6.90 31.95 13.49
C GLY A 335 -7.29 30.76 12.62
N VAL A 336 -6.56 30.48 11.54
CA VAL A 336 -6.86 29.40 10.59
C VAL A 336 -6.28 28.07 11.09
N SER A 337 -7.10 27.02 11.09
CA SER A 337 -6.68 25.66 11.44
C SER A 337 -5.87 25.04 10.30
N ARG A 338 -4.69 24.49 10.63
CA ARG A 338 -3.75 23.92 9.67
C ARG A 338 -3.23 22.57 10.15
N LEU A 339 -2.79 21.75 9.20
CA LEU A 339 -2.03 20.53 9.47
C LEU A 339 -0.64 20.89 9.97
N LEU A 340 -0.25 20.32 11.11
CA LEU A 340 1.06 20.53 11.73
C LEU A 340 1.82 19.22 11.76
N LEU A 341 3.07 19.22 11.30
CA LEU A 341 4.04 18.16 11.55
C LEU A 341 5.08 18.65 12.55
N ASN A 342 5.29 17.89 13.63
CA ASN A 342 6.23 18.26 14.69
C ASN A 342 5.97 19.69 15.23
N ASN A 343 4.70 20.02 15.44
CA ASN A 343 4.20 21.31 15.92
C ASN A 343 4.44 22.51 14.96
N LYS A 344 4.80 22.26 13.69
CA LYS A 344 4.99 23.30 12.68
C LYS A 344 4.02 23.11 11.52
N PRO A 345 3.41 24.19 10.99
CA PRO A 345 2.58 24.10 9.80
C PRO A 345 3.36 23.48 8.63
N LEU A 346 2.75 22.52 7.98
CA LEU A 346 3.29 21.89 6.78
C LEU A 346 2.17 21.73 5.76
N PHE A 347 2.31 22.40 4.62
CA PHE A 347 1.43 22.15 3.48
C PHE A 347 1.74 20.77 2.90
N GLN A 348 0.74 19.92 2.84
CA GLN A 348 0.86 18.56 2.32
C GLN A 348 0.40 18.55 0.86
N PHE A 349 1.31 18.28 -0.06
CA PHE A 349 1.02 18.25 -1.49
C PHE A 349 1.55 16.98 -2.14
N GLY A 350 0.69 16.29 -2.87
CA GLY A 350 1.09 15.03 -3.46
C GLY A 350 0.10 14.45 -4.47
N PHE A 351 0.29 13.18 -4.75
CA PHE A 351 -0.50 12.43 -5.69
C PHE A 351 -1.61 11.58 -5.06
N LEU A 352 -2.70 11.41 -5.82
CA LEU A 352 -3.57 10.26 -5.72
C LEU A 352 -2.83 9.06 -6.32
N ASP A 353 -2.48 8.09 -5.49
CA ASP A 353 -1.73 6.91 -5.89
C ASP A 353 -2.64 5.66 -5.86
N GLN A 354 -3.01 5.19 -7.05
CA GLN A 354 -3.87 4.01 -7.23
C GLN A 354 -3.12 2.70 -6.93
N GLY A 355 -1.78 2.69 -7.06
CA GLY A 355 -0.96 1.51 -6.79
C GLY A 355 -1.09 0.38 -7.80
N PHE A 356 -1.48 0.64 -9.04
CA PHE A 356 -1.59 -0.36 -10.10
C PHE A 356 -0.37 -0.37 -11.01
N TRP A 357 -0.03 -1.56 -11.50
CA TRP A 357 1.07 -1.84 -12.40
C TRP A 357 0.56 -2.52 -13.69
N PRO A 358 1.03 -2.13 -14.89
CA PRO A 358 0.54 -2.76 -16.12
C PRO A 358 0.92 -4.23 -16.22
N ASP A 359 2.03 -4.61 -15.60
CA ASP A 359 2.61 -5.95 -15.63
C ASP A 359 2.17 -6.84 -14.47
N GLY A 360 1.92 -6.27 -13.30
CA GLY A 360 1.60 -7.02 -12.08
C GLY A 360 0.26 -6.68 -11.41
N LEU A 361 -0.52 -5.74 -11.95
CA LEU A 361 -1.75 -5.20 -11.35
C LEU A 361 -1.50 -4.65 -9.92
N HIS A 362 -2.00 -5.30 -8.89
CA HIS A 362 -1.72 -4.89 -7.51
C HIS A 362 -0.27 -5.17 -7.06
N THR A 363 0.42 -6.09 -7.73
CA THR A 363 1.77 -6.52 -7.35
C THR A 363 2.82 -5.73 -8.10
N PRO A 364 3.66 -4.92 -7.45
CA PRO A 364 4.80 -4.29 -8.09
C PRO A 364 5.80 -5.35 -8.58
N PRO A 365 6.44 -5.16 -9.74
CA PRO A 365 7.34 -6.17 -10.30
C PRO A 365 8.59 -6.42 -9.45
N THR A 366 9.12 -5.38 -8.81
CA THR A 366 10.34 -5.45 -7.98
C THR A 366 10.29 -4.47 -6.81
N ASP A 367 11.18 -4.62 -5.83
CA ASP A 367 11.36 -3.65 -4.74
C ASP A 367 11.87 -2.29 -5.27
N GLU A 368 12.72 -2.30 -6.32
CA GLU A 368 13.17 -1.07 -6.97
C GLU A 368 12.02 -0.33 -7.68
N ALA A 369 11.03 -1.05 -8.23
CA ALA A 369 9.83 -0.45 -8.79
C ALA A 369 9.03 0.33 -7.72
N ILE A 370 8.86 -0.26 -6.54
CA ILE A 370 8.25 0.41 -5.38
C ILE A 370 8.99 1.70 -5.05
N ARG A 371 10.32 1.58 -4.87
CA ARG A 371 11.18 2.71 -4.53
C ARG A 371 11.13 3.81 -5.60
N PHE A 372 11.04 3.43 -6.88
CA PHE A 372 11.01 4.37 -8.01
C PHE A 372 9.79 5.29 -7.96
N ASP A 373 8.57 4.80 -7.75
CA ASP A 373 7.35 5.62 -7.69
C ASP A 373 7.42 6.64 -6.55
N ILE A 374 7.91 6.21 -5.37
CA ILE A 374 8.09 7.08 -4.20
C ILE A 374 9.16 8.15 -4.47
N ALA A 375 10.32 7.74 -5.00
CA ALA A 375 11.43 8.65 -5.31
C ALA A 375 11.03 9.66 -6.41
N SER A 376 10.27 9.24 -7.40
CA SER A 376 9.74 10.11 -8.45
C SER A 376 8.80 11.17 -7.88
N THR A 377 7.87 10.77 -7.01
CA THR A 377 6.96 11.71 -6.32
C THR A 377 7.73 12.78 -5.56
N LEU A 378 8.73 12.39 -4.79
CA LEU A 378 9.61 13.32 -4.06
C LEU A 378 10.43 14.21 -5.02
N SER A 379 10.93 13.65 -6.12
CA SER A 379 11.73 14.37 -7.11
C SER A 379 10.96 15.43 -7.87
N PHE A 380 9.63 15.28 -7.96
CA PHE A 380 8.74 16.30 -8.49
C PHE A 380 8.50 17.46 -7.50
N GLY A 381 9.04 17.37 -6.29
CA GLY A 381 8.85 18.38 -5.24
C GLY A 381 7.57 18.23 -4.44
N MET A 382 6.98 17.06 -4.46
CA MET A 382 5.83 16.67 -3.61
C MET A 382 6.32 16.01 -2.32
N ASN A 383 5.50 16.00 -1.28
CA ASN A 383 5.83 15.42 0.02
C ASN A 383 4.81 14.39 0.52
N LEU A 384 3.81 14.07 -0.30
CA LEU A 384 2.66 13.24 0.09
C LEU A 384 2.26 12.26 -1.03
N ALA A 385 1.77 11.09 -0.63
CA ALA A 385 0.91 10.24 -1.46
C ALA A 385 -0.36 9.89 -0.67
N ARG A 386 -1.53 10.08 -1.28
CA ARG A 386 -2.75 9.47 -0.80
C ARG A 386 -2.87 8.11 -1.46
N LYS A 387 -2.66 7.04 -0.67
CA LYS A 387 -2.82 5.66 -1.14
C LYS A 387 -4.30 5.36 -1.27
N HIS A 388 -4.78 5.46 -2.52
CA HIS A 388 -6.21 5.51 -2.81
C HIS A 388 -6.84 4.13 -2.84
N ILE A 389 -7.69 3.89 -1.83
CA ILE A 389 -8.52 2.69 -1.64
C ILE A 389 -7.82 1.36 -1.99
N LYS A 390 -6.52 1.28 -1.70
CA LYS A 390 -5.65 0.12 -1.80
C LYS A 390 -4.67 0.09 -0.64
N VAL A 391 -4.29 -1.11 -0.19
CA VAL A 391 -3.21 -1.31 0.80
C VAL A 391 -2.01 -1.93 0.10
N GLU A 392 -0.83 -1.38 0.32
CA GLU A 392 0.41 -1.85 -0.30
C GLU A 392 1.11 -2.92 0.56
N PRO A 393 2.10 -3.65 -0.01
CA PRO A 393 3.03 -4.44 0.79
C PRO A 393 3.79 -3.58 1.80
N ASP A 394 4.19 -4.16 2.95
CA ASP A 394 5.00 -3.46 3.97
C ASP A 394 6.23 -2.76 3.41
N ARG A 395 6.82 -3.32 2.34
CA ARG A 395 7.98 -2.76 1.63
C ARG A 395 7.70 -1.37 1.05
N TRP A 396 6.47 -1.08 0.60
CA TRP A 396 6.10 0.24 0.10
C TRP A 396 6.14 1.28 1.23
N TYR A 397 5.55 0.97 2.38
CA TYR A 397 5.58 1.88 3.55
C TYR A 397 6.99 2.02 4.11
N TYR A 398 7.80 0.94 4.09
CA TYR A 398 9.23 1.02 4.44
C TYR A 398 9.98 2.05 3.59
N TRP A 399 9.75 2.07 2.28
CA TRP A 399 10.37 3.07 1.41
C TRP A 399 9.80 4.47 1.64
N ALA A 400 8.51 4.62 1.91
CA ALA A 400 7.91 5.89 2.30
C ALA A 400 8.54 6.43 3.61
N ASP A 401 8.73 5.55 4.61
CA ASP A 401 9.40 5.88 5.87
C ASP A 401 10.86 6.30 5.66
N LYS A 402 11.59 5.57 4.82
CA LYS A 402 13.02 5.78 4.53
C LYS A 402 13.29 7.02 3.70
N LEU A 403 12.42 7.35 2.77
CA LEU A 403 12.60 8.45 1.83
C LEU A 403 11.87 9.73 2.27
N GLY A 404 11.00 9.65 3.28
CA GLY A 404 10.32 10.81 3.85
C GLY A 404 9.05 11.22 3.11
N LEU A 405 8.31 10.26 2.54
CA LEU A 405 7.02 10.54 1.92
C LEU A 405 5.91 10.41 2.96
N LEU A 406 5.10 11.44 3.16
CA LEU A 406 3.87 11.37 3.94
C LEU A 406 2.85 10.48 3.24
N VAL A 407 2.02 9.81 4.02
CA VAL A 407 0.99 8.91 3.49
C VAL A 407 -0.36 9.20 4.14
N TRP A 408 -1.37 9.40 3.30
CA TRP A 408 -2.77 9.22 3.69
C TRP A 408 -3.19 7.84 3.23
N GLN A 409 -3.69 7.02 4.13
CA GLN A 409 -4.07 5.65 3.85
C GLN A 409 -5.58 5.50 3.84
N ASP A 410 -6.12 5.22 2.66
CA ASP A 410 -7.53 4.91 2.51
C ASP A 410 -7.81 3.44 2.86
N MET A 411 -9.02 3.17 3.38
CA MET A 411 -9.59 1.83 3.41
C MET A 411 -10.05 1.44 2.00
N PRO A 412 -9.75 0.24 1.49
CA PRO A 412 -10.37 -0.27 0.27
C PRO A 412 -11.89 -0.29 0.39
N SER A 413 -12.57 0.38 -0.54
CA SER A 413 -14.03 0.48 -0.51
C SER A 413 -14.68 -0.82 -0.92
N GLY A 414 -15.86 -1.08 -0.34
CA GLY A 414 -16.81 -2.11 -0.76
C GLY A 414 -18.21 -1.53 -0.86
N GLY A 415 -19.22 -2.35 -1.15
CA GLY A 415 -20.60 -1.89 -1.19
C GLY A 415 -21.19 -1.59 0.20
N ASN A 416 -20.75 -2.33 1.24
CA ASN A 416 -21.20 -2.24 2.64
C ASN A 416 -22.73 -2.27 2.84
N ASN A 417 -23.47 -2.81 1.85
CA ASN A 417 -24.94 -2.77 1.82
C ASN A 417 -25.61 -3.79 2.76
N THR A 418 -24.87 -4.79 3.23
CA THR A 418 -25.36 -5.85 4.11
C THR A 418 -24.67 -5.82 5.47
N PRO A 419 -25.26 -6.40 6.53
CA PRO A 419 -24.57 -6.56 7.81
C PRO A 419 -23.24 -7.32 7.68
N GLU A 420 -23.15 -8.33 6.82
CA GLU A 420 -21.94 -9.09 6.54
C GLU A 420 -20.85 -8.20 5.92
N ALA A 421 -21.20 -7.40 4.90
CA ALA A 421 -20.27 -6.48 4.25
C ALA A 421 -19.72 -5.44 5.24
N ARG A 422 -20.57 -4.89 6.11
CA ARG A 422 -20.13 -3.97 7.17
C ARG A 422 -19.22 -4.64 8.21
N ALA A 423 -19.52 -5.90 8.56
CA ALA A 423 -18.66 -6.67 9.47
C ALA A 423 -17.28 -6.98 8.83
N ASN A 424 -17.25 -7.32 7.54
CA ASN A 424 -16.01 -7.49 6.78
C ASN A 424 -15.20 -6.19 6.76
N PHE A 425 -15.83 -5.08 6.41
CA PHE A 425 -15.20 -3.76 6.41
C PHE A 425 -14.57 -3.43 7.77
N ALA A 426 -15.33 -3.53 8.87
CA ALA A 426 -14.84 -3.20 10.20
C ALA A 426 -13.65 -4.08 10.63
N ARG A 427 -13.73 -5.39 10.34
CA ARG A 427 -12.66 -6.34 10.64
C ARG A 427 -11.38 -6.06 9.84
N GLU A 428 -11.51 -5.82 8.52
CA GLU A 428 -10.37 -5.55 7.65
C GLU A 428 -9.78 -4.18 7.94
N TRP A 429 -10.61 -3.17 8.28
CA TRP A 429 -10.13 -1.85 8.69
C TRP A 429 -9.26 -1.91 9.95
N GLN A 430 -9.70 -2.65 10.98
CA GLN A 430 -8.91 -2.86 12.17
C GLN A 430 -7.57 -3.56 11.87
N ARG A 431 -7.60 -4.64 11.08
CA ARG A 431 -6.41 -5.40 10.69
C ARG A 431 -5.42 -4.56 9.88
N LEU A 432 -5.94 -3.70 8.99
CA LEU A 432 -5.12 -2.77 8.22
C LEU A 432 -4.38 -1.81 9.14
N ILE A 433 -5.09 -1.17 10.08
CA ILE A 433 -4.47 -0.27 11.06
C ILE A 433 -3.42 -1.04 11.89
N ASP A 434 -3.75 -2.22 12.39
CA ASP A 434 -2.84 -3.06 13.18
C ASP A 434 -1.55 -3.38 12.41
N ALA A 435 -1.68 -3.76 11.14
CA ALA A 435 -0.55 -4.14 10.30
C ALA A 435 0.34 -2.93 9.93
N ARG A 436 -0.22 -1.73 9.85
CA ARG A 436 0.48 -0.50 9.39
C ARG A 436 0.77 0.50 10.51
N TYR A 437 0.44 0.19 11.76
CA TYR A 437 0.54 1.09 12.92
C TYR A 437 1.95 1.70 13.08
N ASN A 438 3.00 0.92 12.86
CA ASN A 438 4.36 1.34 13.17
C ASN A 438 5.02 2.25 12.12
N HIS A 439 4.38 2.48 10.96
CA HIS A 439 4.96 3.30 9.89
C HIS A 439 4.83 4.79 10.17
N PRO A 440 5.94 5.53 10.41
CA PRO A 440 5.88 6.96 10.70
C PRO A 440 5.38 7.80 9.50
N SER A 441 5.53 7.31 8.27
CA SER A 441 5.05 7.97 7.06
C SER A 441 3.52 8.13 7.02
N ILE A 442 2.76 7.18 7.58
CA ILE A 442 1.29 7.29 7.64
C ILE A 442 0.92 8.37 8.65
N VAL A 443 0.26 9.42 8.19
CA VAL A 443 -0.15 10.57 9.01
C VAL A 443 -1.65 10.76 9.09
N MET A 444 -2.41 10.09 8.22
CA MET A 444 -3.87 10.19 8.17
C MET A 444 -4.51 8.87 7.74
N TRP A 445 -5.58 8.49 8.42
CA TRP A 445 -6.48 7.39 8.08
C TRP A 445 -7.72 7.94 7.37
N VAL A 446 -8.14 7.28 6.27
CA VAL A 446 -9.30 7.69 5.47
C VAL A 446 -10.24 6.49 5.30
N PRO A 447 -11.25 6.32 6.16
CA PRO A 447 -12.14 5.17 6.10
C PRO A 447 -13.07 5.15 4.88
N PHE A 448 -13.47 6.31 4.35
CA PHE A 448 -14.41 6.40 3.23
C PHE A 448 -13.94 7.36 2.15
N ASN A 449 -14.35 7.09 0.90
CA ASN A 449 -14.15 7.94 -0.26
C ASN A 449 -15.50 8.22 -0.94
N GLU A 450 -15.85 9.51 -1.16
CA GLU A 450 -16.98 9.96 -2.01
C GLU A 450 -18.33 9.30 -1.71
N GLY A 451 -18.53 8.83 -0.50
CA GLY A 451 -19.76 8.11 -0.12
C GLY A 451 -19.76 6.62 -0.48
N TRP A 452 -18.69 6.08 -1.06
CA TRP A 452 -18.66 4.66 -1.46
C TRP A 452 -18.69 3.73 -0.26
N GLY A 453 -19.78 2.97 -0.14
CA GLY A 453 -20.00 2.08 0.99
C GLY A 453 -20.10 2.77 2.35
N GLN A 454 -20.23 4.08 2.36
CA GLN A 454 -20.35 4.90 3.55
C GLN A 454 -21.73 4.70 4.18
N PRO A 455 -21.85 4.51 5.51
CA PRO A 455 -23.12 4.56 6.20
C PRO A 455 -23.67 5.99 6.27
N ASP A 456 -24.81 6.17 6.94
CA ASP A 456 -25.31 7.51 7.24
C ASP A 456 -24.31 8.35 8.06
N ALA A 457 -24.62 9.62 8.27
CA ALA A 457 -23.72 10.54 8.98
C ALA A 457 -23.41 10.09 10.41
N ALA A 458 -24.33 9.41 11.09
CA ALA A 458 -24.10 8.90 12.45
C ALA A 458 -23.12 7.72 12.44
N GLY A 459 -23.31 6.75 11.56
CA GLY A 459 -22.42 5.61 11.40
C GLY A 459 -21.03 6.03 10.89
N THR A 460 -20.95 7.04 10.01
CA THR A 460 -19.67 7.60 9.55
C THR A 460 -18.90 8.24 10.71
N ARG A 461 -19.57 9.02 11.56
CA ARG A 461 -18.96 9.58 12.78
C ARG A 461 -18.46 8.47 13.71
N GLU A 462 -19.26 7.43 13.93
CA GLU A 462 -18.87 6.30 14.77
C GLU A 462 -17.57 5.65 14.29
N VAL A 463 -17.43 5.40 12.99
CA VAL A 463 -16.20 4.84 12.40
C VAL A 463 -15.02 5.80 12.54
N ALA A 464 -15.22 7.10 12.28
CA ALA A 464 -14.16 8.11 12.41
C ALA A 464 -13.68 8.24 13.87
N ASP A 465 -14.61 8.31 14.82
CA ASP A 465 -14.31 8.42 16.26
C ASP A 465 -13.65 7.13 16.80
N TRP A 466 -14.10 5.97 16.33
CA TRP A 466 -13.45 4.70 16.66
C TRP A 466 -12.01 4.69 16.16
N THR A 467 -11.79 5.09 14.89
CA THR A 467 -10.45 5.14 14.28
C THR A 467 -9.52 6.07 15.08
N ALA A 468 -9.99 7.27 15.44
CA ALA A 468 -9.22 8.23 16.22
C ALA A 468 -8.87 7.73 17.63
N ARG A 469 -9.77 6.97 18.29
CA ARG A 469 -9.48 6.33 19.57
C ARG A 469 -8.54 5.14 19.45
N TYR A 470 -8.68 4.37 18.38
CA TYR A 470 -7.88 3.17 18.14
C TYR A 470 -6.42 3.50 17.81
N ASP A 471 -6.21 4.54 16.99
CA ASP A 471 -4.89 5.11 16.71
C ASP A 471 -4.85 6.64 16.90
N PRO A 472 -4.59 7.11 18.12
CA PRO A 472 -4.54 8.54 18.41
C PRO A 472 -3.27 9.25 17.88
N THR A 473 -2.37 8.54 17.23
CA THR A 473 -1.12 9.08 16.70
C THR A 473 -1.22 9.56 15.25
N ARG A 474 -2.40 9.41 14.63
CA ARG A 474 -2.72 9.85 13.26
C ARG A 474 -3.98 10.70 13.25
N LEU A 475 -4.11 11.49 12.21
CA LEU A 475 -5.34 12.20 11.91
C LEU A 475 -6.36 11.28 11.24
N VAL A 476 -7.62 11.68 11.24
CA VAL A 476 -8.71 11.00 10.55
C VAL A 476 -9.40 11.98 9.62
N ASN A 477 -9.49 11.61 8.34
CA ASN A 477 -10.39 12.20 7.37
C ASN A 477 -11.63 11.30 7.28
N ASN A 478 -12.75 11.70 7.86
CA ASN A 478 -13.93 10.83 7.98
C ASN A 478 -14.43 10.31 6.62
N THR A 479 -14.38 11.17 5.62
CA THR A 479 -14.66 10.84 4.22
C THR A 479 -13.90 11.81 3.34
N SER A 480 -13.08 11.31 2.42
CA SER A 480 -12.50 12.18 1.41
C SER A 480 -13.54 12.49 0.33
N GLY A 481 -13.79 13.78 0.08
CA GLY A 481 -14.80 14.24 -0.88
C GLY A 481 -15.98 14.95 -0.23
N TRP A 482 -17.10 14.97 -0.91
CA TRP A 482 -18.27 15.82 -0.60
C TRP A 482 -19.28 15.25 0.40
N THR A 483 -19.09 14.03 0.90
CA THR A 483 -20.03 13.38 1.85
C THR A 483 -19.56 13.50 3.29
N ASP A 484 -19.20 14.70 3.71
CA ASP A 484 -18.68 14.98 5.05
C ASP A 484 -19.73 14.76 6.14
N ALA A 485 -19.37 13.98 7.18
CA ALA A 485 -20.23 13.73 8.35
C ALA A 485 -19.97 14.70 9.52
N GLY A 486 -19.11 15.69 9.35
CA GLY A 486 -18.75 16.64 10.41
C GLY A 486 -17.90 16.01 11.51
N ALA A 487 -17.05 15.04 11.21
CA ALA A 487 -16.17 14.32 12.13
C ALA A 487 -14.71 14.30 11.65
N GLY A 488 -13.81 13.81 12.50
CA GLY A 488 -12.39 13.77 12.18
C GLY A 488 -11.69 15.11 12.27
N ASN A 489 -10.53 15.22 11.62
CA ASN A 489 -9.59 16.34 11.79
C ASN A 489 -9.56 17.31 10.61
N VAL A 490 -10.18 16.96 9.48
CA VAL A 490 -10.16 17.74 8.24
C VAL A 490 -11.55 17.86 7.65
N THR A 491 -11.76 18.95 6.89
CA THR A 491 -12.90 19.12 5.97
C THR A 491 -12.35 18.97 4.56
N ASP A 492 -12.84 18.00 3.81
CA ASP A 492 -12.32 17.62 2.52
C ASP A 492 -13.31 17.90 1.39
N VAL A 493 -12.79 18.28 0.24
CA VAL A 493 -13.57 18.40 -1.01
C VAL A 493 -12.81 17.78 -2.17
N HIS A 494 -13.53 17.28 -3.17
CA HIS A 494 -13.00 16.92 -4.49
C HIS A 494 -13.49 17.90 -5.53
N MET A 495 -12.63 18.34 -6.45
CA MET A 495 -13.01 19.27 -7.50
C MET A 495 -12.21 19.03 -8.78
N TYR A 496 -12.87 18.61 -9.81
CA TYR A 496 -12.25 18.37 -11.13
C TYR A 496 -12.71 19.39 -12.19
N PRO A 497 -11.77 20.04 -12.92
CA PRO A 497 -10.32 19.97 -12.75
C PRO A 497 -9.81 20.80 -11.56
N GLY A 498 -10.62 21.62 -10.91
CA GLY A 498 -10.26 22.46 -9.77
C GLY A 498 -9.11 23.44 -10.05
N PRO A 499 -8.32 23.86 -9.01
CA PRO A 499 -8.51 23.52 -7.61
C PRO A 499 -9.64 24.30 -6.91
N SER A 500 -10.06 23.82 -5.74
CA SER A 500 -11.01 24.48 -4.84
C SER A 500 -10.60 24.25 -3.38
N MET A 501 -11.34 24.82 -2.44
CA MET A 501 -11.19 24.53 -1.02
C MET A 501 -12.55 24.58 -0.32
N PRO A 502 -12.76 23.81 0.75
CA PRO A 502 -13.96 23.93 1.57
C PRO A 502 -13.95 25.24 2.36
N ALA A 503 -15.09 25.60 2.95
CA ALA A 503 -15.15 26.66 3.94
C ALA A 503 -14.20 26.36 5.11
N LEU A 504 -13.58 27.40 5.66
CA LEU A 504 -12.70 27.25 6.81
C LEU A 504 -13.50 26.95 8.07
N GLU A 505 -12.98 26.05 8.89
CA GLU A 505 -13.56 25.70 10.17
C GLU A 505 -12.59 25.98 11.34
N ARG A 506 -13.16 26.05 12.55
CA ARG A 506 -12.36 26.34 13.75
C ARG A 506 -11.49 25.17 14.20
N GLU A 507 -12.01 23.94 14.09
CA GLU A 507 -11.40 22.75 14.66
C GLU A 507 -10.80 21.82 13.62
N ARG A 508 -11.25 21.90 12.36
CA ARG A 508 -10.80 21.06 11.28
C ARG A 508 -9.99 21.85 10.26
N ALA A 509 -8.95 21.24 9.70
CA ALA A 509 -8.15 21.85 8.64
C ALA A 509 -8.83 21.64 7.28
N ALA A 510 -8.82 22.68 6.42
CA ALA A 510 -9.34 22.59 5.06
C ALA A 510 -8.35 21.86 4.17
N VAL A 511 -8.83 20.85 3.42
CA VAL A 511 -8.03 20.06 2.48
C VAL A 511 -8.77 19.85 1.17
N LEU A 512 -8.01 19.59 0.10
CA LEU A 512 -8.49 19.26 -1.24
C LEU A 512 -8.02 17.84 -1.57
N GLY A 513 -8.90 16.85 -1.30
CA GLY A 513 -8.58 15.42 -1.37
C GLY A 513 -8.36 14.89 -2.77
N GLU A 514 -8.94 15.57 -3.80
CA GLU A 514 -8.68 15.27 -5.20
C GLU A 514 -8.91 16.50 -6.09
N PHE A 515 -8.00 16.71 -7.05
CA PHE A 515 -8.17 17.70 -8.13
C PHE A 515 -7.30 17.35 -9.33
N GLY A 516 -7.50 18.04 -10.44
CA GLY A 516 -6.71 17.88 -11.65
C GLY A 516 -7.39 16.97 -12.68
N GLY A 517 -6.98 15.72 -12.78
CA GLY A 517 -7.52 14.79 -13.77
C GLY A 517 -7.18 15.21 -15.22
N LEU A 518 -6.03 15.86 -15.42
CA LEU A 518 -5.60 16.40 -16.71
C LEU A 518 -5.01 15.27 -17.57
N GLY A 519 -5.76 14.80 -18.56
CA GLY A 519 -5.45 13.63 -19.38
C GLY A 519 -4.64 13.96 -20.64
N LEU A 520 -3.59 13.17 -20.88
CA LEU A 520 -2.82 13.15 -22.14
C LEU A 520 -2.44 11.70 -22.47
N PRO A 521 -3.20 11.00 -23.33
CA PRO A 521 -2.80 9.70 -23.84
C PRO A 521 -1.48 9.79 -24.59
N THR A 522 -0.48 9.03 -24.21
CA THR A 522 0.85 9.04 -24.83
C THR A 522 1.00 7.79 -25.69
N ARG A 523 1.06 7.98 -27.01
CA ARG A 523 1.11 6.88 -27.99
C ARG A 523 2.26 5.91 -27.69
N GLY A 524 1.96 4.62 -27.71
CA GLY A 524 2.91 3.53 -27.41
C GLY A 524 3.11 3.26 -25.92
N HIS A 525 2.51 4.07 -25.02
CA HIS A 525 2.63 3.97 -23.56
C HIS A 525 1.26 3.89 -22.86
N THR A 526 0.21 3.55 -23.63
CA THR A 526 -1.17 3.40 -23.13
C THR A 526 -1.55 1.93 -23.01
N TRP A 527 -2.48 1.63 -22.11
CA TRP A 527 -3.04 0.28 -21.92
C TRP A 527 -3.80 -0.21 -23.18
N GLN A 528 -4.44 0.71 -23.87
CA GLN A 528 -5.11 0.49 -25.16
C GLN A 528 -4.90 1.69 -26.08
N GLU A 529 -4.96 1.45 -27.41
CA GLU A 529 -4.69 2.48 -28.40
C GLU A 529 -5.76 3.59 -28.44
N GLU A 530 -7.02 3.24 -28.26
CA GLU A 530 -8.15 4.15 -28.39
C GLU A 530 -9.06 4.10 -27.17
N LYS A 531 -9.99 5.08 -27.06
CA LYS A 531 -11.00 5.19 -25.98
C LYS A 531 -10.38 5.32 -24.59
N ASN A 532 -9.25 5.99 -24.51
CA ASN A 532 -8.68 6.40 -23.24
C ASN A 532 -9.54 7.50 -22.61
N TRP A 533 -9.47 7.62 -21.28
CA TRP A 533 -10.32 8.50 -20.51
C TRP A 533 -9.51 9.46 -19.63
N GLY A 534 -10.09 10.61 -19.35
CA GLY A 534 -9.60 11.62 -18.40
C GLY A 534 -10.68 12.66 -18.19
N TYR A 535 -10.66 13.38 -17.04
CA TYR A 535 -11.64 14.45 -16.76
C TYR A 535 -11.54 15.60 -17.77
N VAL A 536 -10.33 15.97 -18.15
CA VAL A 536 -10.01 16.93 -19.21
C VAL A 536 -8.91 16.33 -20.06
N SER A 537 -9.04 16.40 -21.38
CA SER A 537 -8.05 15.82 -22.31
C SER A 537 -7.32 16.91 -23.09
N PHE A 538 -6.02 16.74 -23.25
CA PHE A 538 -5.12 17.62 -24.00
C PHE A 538 -4.55 16.91 -25.21
N LYS A 539 -4.07 17.69 -26.18
CA LYS A 539 -3.53 17.16 -27.44
C LYS A 539 -2.04 16.95 -27.40
N ASP A 540 -1.34 17.75 -26.61
CA ASP A 540 0.11 17.72 -26.51
C ASP A 540 0.61 18.16 -25.12
N THR A 541 1.89 17.92 -24.88
CA THR A 541 2.57 18.25 -23.63
C THR A 541 2.52 19.76 -23.30
N SER A 542 2.58 20.63 -24.30
CA SER A 542 2.61 22.08 -24.07
C SER A 542 1.25 22.60 -23.57
N GLU A 543 0.15 22.05 -24.08
CA GLU A 543 -1.19 22.36 -23.58
C GLU A 543 -1.36 21.84 -22.14
N LEU A 544 -0.94 20.61 -21.88
CA LEU A 544 -0.98 19.99 -20.54
C LEU A 544 -0.14 20.81 -19.55
N GLU A 545 1.10 21.18 -19.90
CA GLU A 545 2.00 21.94 -19.04
C GLU A 545 1.43 23.31 -18.67
N ARG A 546 0.86 24.04 -19.64
CA ARG A 546 0.19 25.33 -19.37
C ARG A 546 -1.00 25.17 -18.44
N ALA A 547 -1.88 24.20 -18.72
CA ALA A 547 -3.05 23.93 -17.89
C ALA A 547 -2.66 23.52 -16.47
N TYR A 548 -1.61 22.71 -16.32
CA TYR A 548 -1.07 22.32 -15.03
C TYR A 548 -0.50 23.51 -14.25
N ALA A 549 0.32 24.34 -14.90
CA ALA A 549 0.89 25.54 -14.30
C ALA A 549 -0.20 26.50 -13.79
N ASP A 550 -1.29 26.68 -14.57
CA ASP A 550 -2.44 27.50 -14.17
C ASP A 550 -3.13 26.93 -12.91
N ARG A 551 -3.25 25.59 -12.78
CA ARG A 551 -3.81 24.95 -11.56
C ARG A 551 -2.91 25.20 -10.35
N ILE A 552 -1.59 25.08 -10.51
CA ILE A 552 -0.65 25.36 -9.42
C ILE A 552 -0.68 26.83 -9.01
N ALA A 553 -0.80 27.76 -9.98
CA ALA A 553 -0.93 29.19 -9.67
C ALA A 553 -2.21 29.49 -8.87
N GLN A 554 -3.33 28.89 -9.23
CA GLN A 554 -4.59 28.99 -8.47
C GLN A 554 -4.46 28.35 -7.08
N LEU A 555 -3.84 27.17 -6.99
CA LEU A 555 -3.63 26.47 -5.73
C LEU A 555 -2.83 27.32 -4.71
N ARG A 556 -1.82 28.09 -5.17
CA ARG A 556 -1.06 29.00 -4.31
C ARG A 556 -1.94 30.02 -3.57
N LEU A 557 -3.00 30.52 -4.24
CA LEU A 557 -3.94 31.45 -3.61
C LEU A 557 -4.77 30.75 -2.52
N LEU A 558 -5.16 29.51 -2.75
CA LEU A 558 -5.90 28.72 -1.76
C LEU A 558 -5.04 28.35 -0.54
N VAL A 559 -3.77 27.99 -0.76
CA VAL A 559 -2.79 27.75 0.31
C VAL A 559 -2.59 29.01 1.15
N ALA A 560 -2.46 30.18 0.51
CA ALA A 560 -2.35 31.47 1.21
C ALA A 560 -3.61 31.81 2.03
N ARG A 561 -4.79 31.34 1.60
CA ARG A 561 -6.05 31.47 2.34
C ARG A 561 -6.23 30.48 3.47
N GLY A 562 -5.43 29.40 3.54
CA GLY A 562 -5.48 28.44 4.63
C GLY A 562 -5.70 26.98 4.23
N LEU A 563 -5.73 26.65 2.92
CA LEU A 563 -5.73 25.26 2.48
C LEU A 563 -4.47 24.55 3.00
N SER A 564 -4.64 23.40 3.64
CA SER A 564 -3.56 22.69 4.34
C SER A 564 -3.02 21.47 3.59
N ALA A 565 -3.77 20.94 2.63
CA ALA A 565 -3.31 19.86 1.75
C ALA A 565 -4.02 19.91 0.40
N ALA A 566 -3.36 19.37 -0.64
CA ALA A 566 -3.97 19.13 -1.94
C ALA A 566 -3.40 17.87 -2.59
N ILE A 567 -4.27 17.06 -3.20
CA ILE A 567 -3.95 15.79 -3.82
C ILE A 567 -4.28 15.87 -5.32
N TYR A 568 -3.24 15.77 -6.15
CA TYR A 568 -3.40 15.80 -7.61
C TYR A 568 -3.68 14.40 -8.17
N THR A 569 -4.69 14.25 -8.99
CA THR A 569 -5.07 13.04 -9.69
C THR A 569 -4.41 13.02 -11.06
N GLN A 570 -3.34 12.18 -11.33
CA GLN A 570 -2.81 11.16 -10.42
C GLN A 570 -1.32 10.90 -10.70
N THR A 571 -0.70 9.94 -9.99
CA THR A 571 0.73 9.60 -10.12
C THR A 571 1.05 9.11 -11.54
N THR A 572 0.43 8.00 -11.93
CA THR A 572 0.58 7.37 -13.25
C THR A 572 -0.77 7.21 -13.92
N ASP A 573 -0.79 7.05 -15.22
CA ASP A 573 -1.94 6.48 -15.89
C ASP A 573 -2.26 5.10 -15.26
N VAL A 574 -3.52 4.72 -15.28
CA VAL A 574 -3.97 3.38 -14.88
C VAL A 574 -4.97 2.86 -15.90
N GLU A 575 -4.61 1.80 -16.60
CA GLU A 575 -5.41 1.21 -17.67
C GLU A 575 -5.87 2.27 -18.70
N ILE A 576 -7.19 2.50 -18.82
CA ILE A 576 -7.72 3.48 -19.78
C ILE A 576 -7.74 4.91 -19.24
N GLU A 577 -7.49 5.12 -17.96
CA GLU A 577 -7.44 6.42 -17.31
C GLU A 577 -6.06 7.06 -17.51
N THR A 578 -5.97 8.09 -18.37
CA THR A 578 -4.70 8.66 -18.85
C THR A 578 -4.40 10.04 -18.29
N ASN A 579 -4.74 10.30 -17.06
CA ASN A 579 -4.54 11.58 -16.36
C ASN A 579 -3.38 11.55 -15.34
N GLY A 580 -2.53 10.52 -15.39
CA GLY A 580 -1.28 10.48 -14.64
C GLY A 580 -0.27 11.51 -15.14
N LEU A 581 0.62 12.00 -14.27
CA LEU A 581 1.80 12.76 -14.71
C LEU A 581 2.91 11.87 -15.28
N MET A 582 2.86 10.58 -15.01
CA MET A 582 3.66 9.56 -15.68
C MET A 582 2.76 8.61 -16.47
N THR A 583 3.29 8.02 -17.54
CA THR A 583 2.63 6.94 -18.28
C THR A 583 2.49 5.69 -17.41
N TYR A 584 1.58 4.78 -17.78
CA TYR A 584 1.29 3.57 -16.98
C TYR A 584 2.51 2.64 -16.84
N ASP A 585 3.38 2.60 -17.84
CA ASP A 585 4.66 1.88 -17.83
C ASP A 585 5.82 2.63 -17.15
N ARG A 586 5.59 3.85 -16.61
CA ARG A 586 6.57 4.71 -15.94
C ARG A 586 7.75 5.13 -16.84
N GLU A 587 7.62 5.01 -18.16
CA GLU A 587 8.70 5.38 -19.08
C GLU A 587 8.74 6.89 -19.37
N ILE A 588 7.58 7.56 -19.38
CA ILE A 588 7.49 8.98 -19.71
C ILE A 588 6.88 9.77 -18.56
N VAL A 589 7.56 10.83 -18.15
CA VAL A 589 7.02 11.91 -17.33
C VAL A 589 6.45 12.96 -18.30
N LYS A 590 5.13 13.17 -18.28
CA LYS A 590 4.41 13.97 -19.29
C LYS A 590 4.72 15.47 -19.22
N ILE A 591 5.16 15.97 -18.06
CA ILE A 591 5.67 17.33 -17.86
C ILE A 591 7.09 17.22 -17.33
N PRO A 592 8.09 17.97 -17.85
CA PRO A 592 9.47 17.84 -17.41
C PRO A 592 9.61 17.94 -15.88
N GLN A 593 10.35 17.02 -15.27
CA GLN A 593 10.55 16.95 -13.81
C GLN A 593 11.02 18.27 -13.22
N THR A 594 11.91 19.00 -13.90
CA THR A 594 12.42 20.30 -13.47
C THR A 594 11.32 21.37 -13.44
N THR A 595 10.40 21.32 -14.39
CA THR A 595 9.21 22.21 -14.42
C THR A 595 8.30 21.89 -13.24
N LEU A 596 7.97 20.62 -13.02
CA LEU A 596 7.15 20.18 -11.87
C LEU A 596 7.77 20.64 -10.54
N ALA A 597 9.03 20.33 -10.31
CA ALA A 597 9.73 20.70 -9.08
C ALA A 597 9.81 22.23 -8.86
N THR A 598 9.89 23.01 -9.95
CA THR A 598 9.91 24.46 -9.88
C THR A 598 8.54 25.02 -9.52
N LEU A 599 7.49 24.54 -10.14
CA LEU A 599 6.10 24.92 -9.84
C LEU A 599 5.75 24.58 -8.39
N HIS A 600 6.03 23.35 -7.96
CA HIS A 600 5.64 22.87 -6.63
C HIS A 600 6.36 23.59 -5.49
N ARG A 601 7.63 23.97 -5.67
CA ARG A 601 8.35 24.79 -4.67
C ARG A 601 7.61 26.07 -4.32
N THR A 602 6.86 26.65 -5.24
CA THR A 602 6.07 27.87 -5.01
C THR A 602 4.90 27.67 -4.04
N LEU A 603 4.52 26.43 -3.74
CA LEU A 603 3.47 26.09 -2.79
C LEU A 603 3.98 26.13 -1.33
N TYR A 604 5.29 26.01 -1.13
CA TYR A 604 5.90 25.93 0.20
C TYR A 604 6.54 27.25 0.68
N ALA A 605 6.80 28.18 -0.24
CA ALA A 605 7.45 29.45 0.09
C ALA A 605 7.00 30.57 -0.86
N GLY A 606 7.08 31.81 -0.39
CA GLY A 606 6.72 32.98 -1.19
C GLY A 606 5.24 33.02 -1.55
N LEU A 607 4.37 32.57 -0.65
CA LEU A 607 2.92 32.64 -0.84
C LEU A 607 2.46 34.09 -0.96
N PRO A 608 1.46 34.42 -1.79
CA PRO A 608 0.91 35.75 -1.91
C PRO A 608 0.21 36.19 -0.62
N SER A 609 0.25 37.47 -0.33
CA SER A 609 -0.59 38.08 0.71
C SER A 609 -2.03 38.14 0.22
N VAL A 610 -2.96 37.59 0.97
CA VAL A 610 -4.40 37.64 0.66
C VAL A 610 -5.06 38.62 1.66
N THR A 611 -5.56 39.73 1.16
CA THR A 611 -6.30 40.72 1.98
C THR A 611 -7.78 40.62 1.61
N PRO A 612 -8.67 40.17 2.52
CA PRO A 612 -10.09 40.15 2.23
C PRO A 612 -10.63 41.57 2.11
N VAL A 613 -11.17 41.92 0.94
CA VAL A 613 -11.84 43.22 0.72
C VAL A 613 -13.17 43.23 1.46
N LEU A 614 -13.90 42.11 1.42
CA LEU A 614 -15.10 41.89 2.19
C LEU A 614 -14.95 40.58 2.95
N PRO A 615 -14.86 40.61 4.29
CA PRO A 615 -14.70 39.40 5.07
C PRO A 615 -15.95 38.49 4.95
N ALA A 616 -15.74 37.21 4.65
CA ALA A 616 -16.78 36.21 4.65
C ALA A 616 -17.22 35.82 6.08
N SER A 617 -18.40 35.17 6.18
CA SER A 617 -18.95 34.66 7.46
C SER A 617 -18.65 33.16 7.64
N GLU A 618 -17.50 32.70 7.14
CA GLU A 618 -17.14 31.26 7.14
C GLU A 618 -16.86 30.74 8.56
N MET A 619 -16.06 31.48 9.34
CA MET A 619 -15.69 31.11 10.71
C MET A 619 -16.51 31.83 11.77
N ASP A 620 -16.75 33.11 11.57
CA ASP A 620 -17.49 33.97 12.50
C ASP A 620 -18.65 34.62 11.77
N GLY A 621 -19.86 34.41 12.27
CA GLY A 621 -21.06 35.02 11.71
C GLY A 621 -20.98 36.54 11.78
N ARG A 622 -20.94 37.20 10.63
CA ARG A 622 -20.97 38.66 10.56
C ARG A 622 -22.38 39.17 10.48
N ALA A 623 -22.63 40.28 11.12
CA ALA A 623 -23.93 40.90 11.07
C ALA A 623 -24.18 41.46 9.67
N TRP A 624 -25.27 41.06 9.08
CA TRP A 624 -25.78 41.52 7.81
C TRP A 624 -27.19 42.07 8.00
N ARG A 625 -27.54 43.10 7.22
CA ARG A 625 -28.94 43.46 7.06
C ARG A 625 -29.59 42.56 6.02
N TYR A 626 -30.75 42.05 6.31
CA TYR A 626 -31.48 41.11 5.44
C TYR A 626 -32.98 41.33 5.52
N THR A 627 -33.68 40.92 4.45
CA THR A 627 -35.12 40.84 4.41
C THR A 627 -35.55 39.46 3.91
N THR A 628 -36.69 38.96 4.36
CA THR A 628 -37.36 37.74 3.89
C THR A 628 -38.51 38.06 2.95
N THR A 629 -38.76 39.35 2.70
CA THR A 629 -39.74 39.81 1.70
C THR A 629 -39.02 40.39 0.51
N GLN A 630 -39.66 40.36 -0.66
CA GLN A 630 -39.07 40.93 -1.87
C GLN A 630 -38.83 42.44 -1.65
N PRO A 631 -37.59 42.92 -1.79
CA PRO A 631 -37.31 44.37 -1.66
C PRO A 631 -37.75 45.12 -2.91
N ASP A 632 -37.85 46.44 -2.76
CA ASP A 632 -38.17 47.35 -3.87
C ASP A 632 -37.08 47.33 -4.96
N ASP A 633 -37.47 47.66 -6.19
CA ASP A 633 -36.53 47.81 -7.31
C ASP A 633 -35.42 48.79 -6.97
N GLY A 634 -34.19 48.39 -7.18
CA GLY A 634 -33.02 49.22 -6.87
C GLY A 634 -32.38 48.95 -5.52
N TRP A 635 -32.79 47.92 -4.80
CA TRP A 635 -32.22 47.47 -3.53
C TRP A 635 -30.68 47.26 -3.57
N ALA A 636 -30.13 46.94 -4.73
CA ALA A 636 -28.70 46.76 -4.94
C ALA A 636 -27.95 48.09 -5.19
N ARG A 637 -28.62 49.23 -5.20
CA ARG A 637 -27.96 50.54 -5.39
C ARG A 637 -27.34 51.02 -4.09
N PRO A 638 -26.16 51.67 -4.11
CA PRO A 638 -25.50 52.17 -2.91
C PRO A 638 -26.32 53.14 -2.04
N ALA A 639 -27.29 53.82 -2.64
CA ALA A 639 -28.15 54.78 -1.96
C ALA A 639 -29.49 54.18 -1.46
N PHE A 640 -29.67 52.89 -1.56
CA PHE A 640 -30.88 52.22 -1.07
C PHE A 640 -30.95 52.28 0.46
N ASP A 641 -32.11 52.63 0.99
CA ASP A 641 -32.31 52.71 2.44
C ASP A 641 -32.79 51.35 2.96
N ASP A 642 -31.85 50.62 3.57
CA ASP A 642 -32.07 49.31 4.17
C ASP A 642 -32.22 49.33 5.69
N ARG A 643 -32.51 50.51 6.29
CA ARG A 643 -32.62 50.67 7.77
C ARG A 643 -33.73 49.86 8.39
N GLU A 644 -34.80 49.61 7.64
CA GLU A 644 -35.95 48.77 8.04
C GLU A 644 -35.63 47.27 7.96
N TRP A 645 -34.56 46.87 7.36
CA TRP A 645 -34.20 45.44 7.25
C TRP A 645 -33.75 44.89 8.60
N LYS A 646 -34.02 43.59 8.81
CA LYS A 646 -33.54 42.85 9.99
C LYS A 646 -32.01 42.75 9.96
N THR A 647 -31.41 42.68 11.15
CA THR A 647 -29.97 42.45 11.29
C THR A 647 -29.77 41.09 11.95
N GLY A 648 -28.87 40.27 11.41
CA GLY A 648 -28.53 38.97 11.96
C GLY A 648 -27.17 38.48 11.46
N PRO A 649 -26.56 37.50 12.15
CA PRO A 649 -25.31 36.92 11.73
C PRO A 649 -25.52 36.00 10.52
N ALA A 650 -24.73 36.16 9.46
CA ALA A 650 -24.66 35.24 8.34
C ALA A 650 -23.69 34.04 8.68
N PRO A 651 -23.80 32.92 7.97
CA PRO A 651 -24.66 32.68 6.80
C PRO A 651 -26.11 32.48 7.17
N PHE A 652 -27.01 32.86 6.24
CA PHE A 652 -28.45 32.62 6.37
C PHE A 652 -28.82 31.38 5.58
N GLY A 653 -29.72 30.56 6.12
CA GLY A 653 -30.23 29.34 5.48
C GLY A 653 -30.38 28.19 6.47
N ALA A 654 -31.06 27.16 6.05
CA ALA A 654 -31.04 25.90 6.77
C ALA A 654 -29.70 25.17 6.49
N ARG A 655 -29.09 24.61 7.52
CA ARG A 655 -28.07 23.57 7.30
C ARG A 655 -28.83 22.35 6.78
N GLU A 656 -28.64 22.00 5.50
CA GLU A 656 -29.06 20.71 4.97
C GLU A 656 -28.23 19.60 5.59
#